data_eb85bd70354e9ad4c201d032d7a802a5
#
_entry.id   eb85bd70354e9ad4c201d032d7a802a5
#
_cell.length_a   1.000
_cell.length_b   1.000
_cell.length_c   1.000
_cell.angle_alpha   90.00
_cell.angle_beta   90.00
_cell.angle_gamma   90.00
#
_symmetry.space_group_name_H-M   'P 1'
#
loop_
_entity.id
_entity.type
_entity.pdbx_description
1 polymer ?
#
loop_
_entity_poly.entity_id
_entity_poly.type
_entity_poly.pdbx_seq_one_letter_code
_entity_poly.pdbx_strand_id
1 'polypeptide(L)'
;MVGVTLRILVALLFVPAVGLAKQDFISGRVLGDGDNPEAGVWVIAETNETPTIYRKIVVTGDDGKFVIPELPDNGYRLWVRGYGLKDSSKVEARPGDNVLLTVELAETPMEAAAIYPANYWLALMDLPTSDRVKNAALPYESNKTWSDQFKLNCIICHQQGSAYNRLPVRSSYDHGLKKVALMDMLGQQLNRDILLDVLGEWGEKIGKGVVPESPPRPQGIERNFVITQWQYGERYTYAHDVISTDKRNPSLYPDGLIYGLDIGNDHLLTLDTNSHQWSQIKLPPWPNAVPWCDQTYKALDSDEVIPVGAKLLGCPSEGVTSQHPGAYNNPVNAHNPMFDDRGRVWMTMQIRREWGEDLPDFCQKDPFISSYYHHRQLGYYDTKTGDLVPVDTCFGTHHLQFDAQGVLWTNGDDRAIGWLDTAVFDADKPETLEQAMGWSEAVVDTDGDDVADTPIVGFRYSIIPNPAKKDVWVSIPPGSYGKFPTYGKAGYVMRYDPATDRHEVYSPPAPAAGARGIDVDSKGNVWAAMAGSGHLARFDRDRCKQTWGAGDQCPEGWTIWPTPGPNFRGVETSGSADFHYFIWVDQFNTLGLGQDVVVINGTNSDSLIVFDPTKEEFTVIRIPYPMVTFTRGVDGRIDQPDMGWKGRGLWFTNGLDPIMQSEAPRTYVGKVQLRSSPLEH
;
A
#
# COMPACT_ATOMS: atom_id res chain seq x y z
N MET A 1 -61.52 62.55 -44.40
CA MET A 1 -60.05 62.58 -44.08
C MET A 1 -59.84 61.50 -43.01
N VAL A 2 -59.30 60.40 -43.45
CA VAL A 2 -59.04 59.27 -42.59
C VAL A 2 -57.51 59.20 -42.34
N GLY A 3 -57.14 59.44 -41.10
CA GLY A 3 -55.71 59.41 -40.69
C GLY A 3 -55.28 57.97 -40.45
N VAL A 4 -54.29 57.49 -41.20
CA VAL A 4 -53.66 56.16 -40.99
C VAL A 4 -52.46 56.37 -40.08
N THR A 5 -52.50 55.83 -38.85
CA THR A 5 -51.39 55.83 -37.91
C THR A 5 -50.50 54.57 -38.14
N LEU A 6 -49.31 54.79 -38.65
CA LEU A 6 -48.32 53.73 -38.85
C LEU A 6 -47.61 53.39 -37.49
N ARG A 7 -47.85 52.18 -36.98
CA ARG A 7 -47.12 51.65 -35.80
C ARG A 7 -45.87 50.92 -36.28
N ILE A 8 -44.71 51.46 -36.02
CA ILE A 8 -43.43 50.78 -36.24
C ILE A 8 -43.22 49.79 -35.07
N LEU A 9 -43.19 48.49 -35.36
CA LEU A 9 -42.84 47.43 -34.43
C LEU A 9 -41.35 47.25 -34.48
N VAL A 10 -40.62 47.66 -33.41
CA VAL A 10 -39.19 47.38 -33.25
C VAL A 10 -39.06 45.98 -32.66
N ALA A 11 -38.70 45.01 -33.49
CA ALA A 11 -38.34 43.68 -33.03
C ALA A 11 -36.93 43.72 -32.45
N LEU A 12 -36.83 43.64 -31.13
CA LEU A 12 -35.56 43.38 -30.40
C LEU A 12 -35.15 41.92 -30.66
N LEU A 13 -34.16 41.73 -31.52
CA LEU A 13 -33.44 40.46 -31.67
C LEU A 13 -32.66 40.18 -30.37
N PHE A 14 -33.19 39.33 -29.52
CA PHE A 14 -32.39 38.69 -28.45
C PHE A 14 -31.45 37.69 -29.15
N VAL A 15 -30.21 38.03 -29.29
CA VAL A 15 -29.12 37.08 -29.54
C VAL A 15 -28.81 36.43 -28.19
N PRO A 16 -29.04 35.14 -28.00
CA PRO A 16 -28.57 34.49 -26.81
C PRO A 16 -27.04 34.59 -26.80
N ALA A 17 -26.48 35.19 -25.77
CA ALA A 17 -25.07 35.06 -25.48
C ALA A 17 -24.79 33.59 -25.27
N VAL A 18 -24.21 32.91 -26.24
CA VAL A 18 -23.62 31.61 -26.06
C VAL A 18 -22.47 31.84 -25.08
N GLY A 19 -22.71 31.60 -23.81
CA GLY A 19 -21.66 31.56 -22.83
C GLY A 19 -20.68 30.47 -23.29
N LEU A 20 -19.48 30.85 -23.69
CA LEU A 20 -18.40 29.89 -23.90
C LEU A 20 -18.28 29.10 -22.58
N ALA A 21 -18.47 27.80 -22.64
CA ALA A 21 -18.24 26.93 -21.50
C ALA A 21 -16.81 27.20 -21.00
N LYS A 22 -16.69 27.54 -19.72
CA LYS A 22 -15.37 27.81 -19.12
C LYS A 22 -14.55 26.55 -19.26
N GLN A 23 -13.34 26.67 -19.82
CA GLN A 23 -12.44 25.52 -19.92
C GLN A 23 -11.97 25.14 -18.51
N ASP A 24 -11.98 23.86 -18.21
CA ASP A 24 -11.56 23.27 -16.91
C ASP A 24 -10.19 22.59 -17.01
N PHE A 25 -9.37 22.96 -17.99
CA PHE A 25 -8.06 22.39 -18.23
C PHE A 25 -7.01 23.47 -18.55
N ILE A 26 -5.74 23.14 -18.31
CA ILE A 26 -4.58 23.89 -18.79
C ILE A 26 -3.91 23.04 -19.86
N SER A 27 -3.60 23.66 -21.00
CA SER A 27 -2.82 23.02 -22.07
C SER A 27 -1.46 23.68 -22.24
N GLY A 28 -0.56 23.01 -22.96
CA GLY A 28 0.72 23.61 -23.23
C GLY A 28 1.73 22.69 -23.91
N ARG A 29 2.96 23.15 -23.92
CA ARG A 29 4.08 22.41 -24.49
C ARG A 29 5.33 22.61 -23.64
N VAL A 30 6.15 21.55 -23.56
CA VAL A 30 7.46 21.56 -22.90
C VAL A 30 8.54 21.49 -23.97
N LEU A 31 9.48 22.44 -23.92
CA LEU A 31 10.66 22.49 -24.77
C LEU A 31 11.93 22.37 -23.93
N GLY A 32 12.89 21.64 -24.46
CA GLY A 32 14.24 21.50 -23.91
C GLY A 32 15.24 22.35 -24.70
N ASP A 33 16.50 21.96 -24.64
CA ASP A 33 17.60 22.61 -25.29
C ASP A 33 17.39 22.70 -26.82
N GLY A 34 17.63 23.88 -27.40
CA GLY A 34 17.43 24.14 -28.83
C GLY A 34 15.98 24.08 -29.31
N ASP A 35 15.01 24.39 -28.44
CA ASP A 35 13.57 24.34 -28.70
C ASP A 35 13.04 22.94 -29.10
N ASN A 36 13.75 21.89 -28.73
CA ASN A 36 13.32 20.53 -28.99
C ASN A 36 12.17 20.13 -28.05
N PRO A 37 11.15 19.39 -28.55
CA PRO A 37 10.08 18.86 -27.68
C PRO A 37 10.60 17.90 -26.62
N GLU A 38 10.17 18.08 -25.39
CA GLU A 38 10.48 17.17 -24.27
C GLU A 38 9.35 16.16 -24.07
N ALA A 39 9.61 14.92 -24.49
CA ALA A 39 8.68 13.81 -24.37
C ALA A 39 8.86 13.02 -23.06
N GLY A 40 7.74 12.52 -22.51
CA GLY A 40 7.79 11.64 -21.33
C GLY A 40 8.27 12.33 -20.06
N VAL A 41 7.99 13.62 -19.91
CA VAL A 41 8.27 14.40 -18.70
C VAL A 41 6.98 14.75 -17.99
N TRP A 42 7.04 14.85 -16.66
CA TRP A 42 5.88 15.20 -15.85
C TRP A 42 5.66 16.71 -15.85
N VAL A 43 4.43 17.12 -16.10
CA VAL A 43 3.95 18.49 -15.86
C VAL A 43 3.07 18.46 -14.63
N ILE A 44 3.45 19.23 -13.63
CA ILE A 44 2.85 19.22 -12.30
C ILE A 44 2.16 20.57 -12.10
N ALA A 45 0.86 20.55 -11.82
CA ALA A 45 0.07 21.71 -11.42
C ALA A 45 -0.28 21.59 -9.94
N GLU A 46 0.10 22.57 -9.14
CA GLU A 46 -0.18 22.63 -7.70
C GLU A 46 -0.91 23.91 -7.34
N THR A 47 -1.93 23.80 -6.48
CA THR A 47 -2.62 24.94 -5.87
C THR A 47 -2.79 24.81 -4.39
N ASN A 48 -2.79 25.94 -3.68
CA ASN A 48 -3.17 26.10 -2.29
C ASN A 48 -4.47 26.91 -2.15
N GLU A 49 -5.15 27.23 -3.24
CA GLU A 49 -6.42 27.98 -3.24
C GLU A 49 -7.63 27.08 -2.95
N THR A 50 -7.47 25.73 -3.06
CA THR A 50 -8.43 24.76 -2.57
C THR A 50 -8.32 24.62 -1.04
N PRO A 51 -9.37 24.15 -0.32
CA PRO A 51 -9.30 23.92 1.13
C PRO A 51 -8.13 23.04 1.58
N THR A 52 -7.68 22.17 0.70
CA THR A 52 -6.58 21.21 0.88
C THR A 52 -5.58 21.37 -0.24
N ILE A 53 -4.27 21.25 -0.01
CA ILE A 53 -3.28 21.29 -1.08
C ILE A 53 -3.65 20.24 -2.13
N TYR A 54 -3.78 20.71 -3.37
CA TYR A 54 -4.19 19.91 -4.50
C TYR A 54 -3.11 19.93 -5.58
N ARG A 55 -2.83 18.74 -6.16
CA ARG A 55 -1.92 18.59 -7.29
C ARG A 55 -2.55 17.74 -8.37
N LYS A 56 -2.28 18.11 -9.63
CA LYS A 56 -2.57 17.26 -10.78
C LYS A 56 -1.33 17.12 -11.64
N ILE A 57 -1.04 15.88 -12.06
CA ILE A 57 0.20 15.52 -12.72
C ILE A 57 -0.16 14.77 -13.99
N VAL A 58 0.44 15.20 -15.10
CA VAL A 58 0.32 14.54 -16.41
C VAL A 58 1.69 14.38 -17.04
N VAL A 59 1.77 13.56 -18.08
CA VAL A 59 3.00 13.32 -18.83
C VAL A 59 2.86 13.88 -20.23
N THR A 60 3.94 14.46 -20.77
CA THR A 60 3.99 15.00 -22.14
C THR A 60 3.97 13.89 -23.20
N GLY A 61 3.29 14.16 -24.32
CA GLY A 61 3.35 13.35 -25.53
C GLY A 61 4.67 13.45 -26.28
N ASP A 62 4.79 12.77 -27.42
CA ASP A 62 6.02 12.76 -28.24
C ASP A 62 6.43 14.14 -28.77
N ASP A 63 5.48 15.02 -28.99
CA ASP A 63 5.69 16.41 -29.47
C ASP A 63 5.83 17.41 -28.30
N GLY A 64 6.01 16.94 -27.07
CA GLY A 64 6.13 17.75 -25.87
C GLY A 64 4.83 18.39 -25.40
N LYS A 65 3.69 18.15 -26.06
CA LYS A 65 2.40 18.72 -25.64
C LYS A 65 1.81 17.99 -24.45
N PHE A 66 1.03 18.73 -23.69
CA PHE A 66 0.28 18.21 -22.56
C PHE A 66 -1.08 18.89 -22.40
N VAL A 67 -1.99 18.21 -21.73
CA VAL A 67 -3.24 18.76 -21.20
C VAL A 67 -3.40 18.28 -19.76
N ILE A 68 -3.63 19.20 -18.83
CA ILE A 68 -3.97 18.93 -17.44
C ILE A 68 -5.48 19.10 -17.31
N PRO A 69 -6.28 18.01 -17.29
CA PRO A 69 -7.74 18.06 -17.37
C PRO A 69 -8.38 18.30 -16.00
N GLU A 70 -9.67 18.63 -15.97
CA GLU A 70 -10.54 18.64 -14.78
C GLU A 70 -9.92 19.40 -13.60
N LEU A 71 -9.47 20.61 -13.83
CA LEU A 71 -8.90 21.48 -12.80
C LEU A 71 -9.99 22.34 -12.15
N PRO A 72 -10.08 22.39 -10.81
CA PRO A 72 -10.80 23.44 -10.10
C PRO A 72 -10.43 24.84 -10.61
N ASP A 73 -11.38 25.77 -10.55
CA ASP A 73 -11.18 27.16 -11.03
C ASP A 73 -10.32 27.99 -10.08
N ASN A 74 -9.03 27.65 -10.00
CA ASN A 74 -8.03 28.25 -9.13
C ASN A 74 -6.78 28.66 -9.91
N GLY A 75 -5.89 29.41 -9.27
CA GLY A 75 -4.53 29.64 -9.76
C GLY A 75 -3.63 28.46 -9.43
N TYR A 76 -2.79 28.10 -10.39
CA TYR A 76 -1.87 26.97 -10.27
C TYR A 76 -0.43 27.42 -10.52
N ARG A 77 0.49 26.84 -9.76
CA ARG A 77 1.92 26.86 -10.05
C ARG A 77 2.26 25.61 -10.84
N LEU A 78 2.73 25.79 -12.08
CA LEU A 78 3.14 24.72 -12.98
C LEU A 78 4.65 24.61 -13.05
N TRP A 79 5.16 23.40 -13.04
CA TRP A 79 6.56 23.13 -13.34
C TRP A 79 6.72 21.75 -13.98
N VAL A 80 7.89 21.54 -14.59
CA VAL A 80 8.26 20.28 -15.24
C VAL A 80 9.32 19.56 -14.42
N ARG A 81 9.20 18.25 -14.34
CA ARG A 81 10.20 17.33 -13.81
C ARG A 81 10.41 16.19 -14.81
N GLY A 82 11.65 15.78 -15.01
CA GLY A 82 11.95 14.65 -15.90
C GLY A 82 13.34 14.09 -15.64
N TYR A 83 13.51 12.80 -15.85
CA TYR A 83 14.83 12.18 -15.69
C TYR A 83 15.84 12.78 -16.65
N GLY A 84 17.02 13.14 -16.12
CA GLY A 84 18.07 13.86 -16.84
C GLY A 84 17.93 15.38 -16.88
N LEU A 85 16.85 15.94 -16.33
CA LEU A 85 16.57 17.37 -16.33
C LEU A 85 16.68 17.98 -14.93
N LYS A 86 16.89 19.30 -14.89
CA LYS A 86 16.55 20.12 -13.72
C LYS A 86 15.05 20.35 -13.69
N ASP A 87 14.48 20.54 -12.49
CA ASP A 87 13.13 21.06 -12.37
C ASP A 87 13.04 22.43 -13.03
N SER A 88 12.01 22.65 -13.84
CA SER A 88 11.80 23.96 -14.45
C SER A 88 11.46 25.04 -13.41
N SER A 89 11.59 26.29 -13.79
CA SER A 89 10.97 27.39 -13.06
C SER A 89 9.46 27.20 -12.97
N LYS A 90 8.85 27.65 -11.87
CA LYS A 90 7.40 27.60 -11.68
C LYS A 90 6.73 28.76 -12.41
N VAL A 91 5.68 28.44 -13.16
CA VAL A 91 4.88 29.40 -13.94
C VAL A 91 3.46 29.41 -13.38
N GLU A 92 2.89 30.58 -13.18
CA GLU A 92 1.49 30.72 -12.77
C GLU A 92 0.58 30.56 -13.99
N ALA A 93 -0.52 29.82 -13.83
CA ALA A 93 -1.52 29.61 -14.87
C ALA A 93 -2.90 29.31 -14.26
N ARG A 94 -3.94 29.47 -15.09
CA ARG A 94 -5.34 29.16 -14.72
C ARG A 94 -5.99 28.28 -15.79
N PRO A 95 -7.07 27.56 -15.46
CA PRO A 95 -7.87 26.84 -16.45
C PRO A 95 -8.24 27.75 -17.63
N GLY A 96 -8.02 27.24 -18.84
CA GLY A 96 -8.14 27.98 -20.10
C GLY A 96 -6.82 28.50 -20.66
N ASP A 97 -5.75 28.54 -19.89
CA ASP A 97 -4.45 28.97 -20.36
C ASP A 97 -3.76 27.95 -21.27
N ASN A 98 -2.97 28.44 -22.21
CA ASN A 98 -2.04 27.63 -22.98
C ASN A 98 -0.62 28.12 -22.69
N VAL A 99 0.21 27.29 -22.09
CA VAL A 99 1.50 27.68 -21.53
C VAL A 99 2.67 27.00 -22.26
N LEU A 100 3.77 27.74 -22.38
CA LEU A 100 5.05 27.22 -22.84
C LEU A 100 5.96 27.06 -21.61
N LEU A 101 6.45 25.85 -21.37
CA LEU A 101 7.41 25.56 -20.32
C LEU A 101 8.75 25.18 -20.94
N THR A 102 9.84 25.62 -20.33
CA THR A 102 11.19 25.27 -20.77
C THR A 102 11.95 24.55 -19.67
N VAL A 103 12.78 23.58 -20.06
CA VAL A 103 13.62 22.80 -19.16
C VAL A 103 15.05 22.79 -19.65
N GLU A 104 15.96 22.58 -18.70
CA GLU A 104 17.40 22.46 -18.93
C GLU A 104 17.87 21.08 -18.53
N LEU A 105 18.93 20.60 -19.16
CA LEU A 105 19.62 19.40 -18.74
C LEU A 105 20.25 19.62 -17.36
N ALA A 106 20.29 18.59 -16.55
CA ALA A 106 21.04 18.60 -15.31
C ALA A 106 22.55 18.81 -15.61
N GLU A 107 23.22 19.65 -14.81
CA GLU A 107 24.63 19.97 -15.02
C GLU A 107 25.57 18.81 -14.70
N THR A 108 25.13 17.94 -13.78
CA THR A 108 25.93 16.80 -13.33
C THR A 108 25.09 15.53 -13.24
N PRO A 109 25.69 14.35 -13.37
CA PRO A 109 25.00 13.09 -13.13
C PRO A 109 24.35 13.00 -11.73
N MET A 110 24.96 13.60 -10.71
CA MET A 110 24.45 13.60 -9.33
C MET A 110 23.18 14.47 -9.24
N GLU A 111 23.15 15.62 -9.92
CA GLU A 111 21.97 16.47 -9.98
C GLU A 111 20.81 15.76 -10.73
N ALA A 112 21.11 15.13 -11.87
CA ALA A 112 20.13 14.32 -12.60
C ALA A 112 19.56 13.20 -11.73
N ALA A 113 20.42 12.52 -10.95
CA ALA A 113 20.03 11.39 -10.11
C ALA A 113 19.31 11.81 -8.83
N ALA A 114 19.25 13.08 -8.47
CA ALA A 114 18.56 13.57 -7.27
C ALA A 114 17.07 13.17 -7.24
N ILE A 115 16.44 13.06 -8.41
CA ILE A 115 15.04 12.69 -8.57
C ILE A 115 14.81 11.22 -8.94
N TYR A 116 15.88 10.38 -8.94
CA TYR A 116 15.71 8.96 -9.25
C TYR A 116 15.09 8.22 -8.06
N PRO A 117 14.19 7.26 -8.31
CA PRO A 117 13.54 6.48 -7.27
C PRO A 117 14.53 5.73 -6.38
N ALA A 118 14.13 5.49 -5.14
CA ALA A 118 14.98 4.88 -4.13
C ALA A 118 15.54 3.51 -4.52
N ASN A 119 14.78 2.67 -5.26
CA ASN A 119 15.24 1.37 -5.72
C ASN A 119 16.44 1.43 -6.67
N TYR A 120 16.60 2.50 -7.46
CA TYR A 120 17.77 2.72 -8.31
C TYR A 120 19.03 2.97 -7.48
N TRP A 121 18.91 3.77 -6.42
CA TRP A 121 19.99 4.01 -5.47
C TRP A 121 20.33 2.74 -4.66
N LEU A 122 19.31 2.00 -4.27
CA LEU A 122 19.48 0.76 -3.53
C LEU A 122 20.20 -0.31 -4.37
N ALA A 123 19.93 -0.39 -5.66
CA ALA A 123 20.56 -1.32 -6.58
C ALA A 123 22.09 -1.10 -6.75
N LEU A 124 22.62 0.05 -6.31
CA LEU A 124 24.07 0.27 -6.23
C LEU A 124 24.76 -0.50 -5.10
N MET A 125 24.00 -1.09 -4.19
CA MET A 125 24.55 -1.86 -3.06
C MET A 125 25.22 -3.14 -3.57
N ASP A 126 26.45 -3.37 -3.15
CA ASP A 126 27.12 -4.65 -3.37
C ASP A 126 26.73 -5.61 -2.25
N LEU A 127 26.08 -6.70 -2.61
CA LEU A 127 25.62 -7.69 -1.63
C LEU A 127 26.81 -8.51 -1.08
N PRO A 128 26.69 -9.09 0.12
CA PRO A 128 27.72 -9.98 0.65
C PRO A 128 27.86 -11.21 -0.26
N THR A 129 29.06 -11.76 -0.36
CA THR A 129 29.24 -13.02 -1.11
C THR A 129 28.48 -14.17 -0.45
N SER A 130 28.02 -15.14 -1.23
CA SER A 130 27.34 -16.32 -0.68
C SER A 130 28.21 -17.08 0.33
N ASP A 131 29.52 -17.13 0.12
CA ASP A 131 30.44 -17.77 1.10
C ASP A 131 30.49 -16.99 2.43
N ARG A 132 30.48 -15.66 2.38
CA ARG A 132 30.42 -14.84 3.59
C ARG A 132 29.12 -15.08 4.37
N VAL A 133 28.00 -15.20 3.65
CA VAL A 133 26.68 -15.48 4.25
C VAL A 133 26.69 -16.86 4.92
N LYS A 134 27.16 -17.90 4.23
CA LYS A 134 27.26 -19.27 4.78
C LYS A 134 28.16 -19.33 6.02
N ASN A 135 29.31 -18.67 5.97
CA ASN A 135 30.26 -18.67 7.08
C ASN A 135 29.78 -17.89 8.32
N ALA A 136 28.77 -17.06 8.17
CA ALA A 136 28.18 -16.30 9.28
C ALA A 136 27.17 -17.12 10.12
N ALA A 137 26.97 -18.41 9.80
CA ALA A 137 26.00 -19.30 10.45
C ALA A 137 24.57 -18.73 10.49
N LEU A 138 24.21 -17.97 9.47
CA LEU A 138 22.85 -17.47 9.27
C LEU A 138 21.96 -18.58 8.70
N PRO A 139 20.64 -18.47 8.86
CA PRO A 139 19.69 -19.40 8.23
C PRO A 139 19.60 -19.23 6.69
N TYR A 140 20.45 -18.40 6.11
CA TYR A 140 20.52 -18.09 4.68
C TYR A 140 21.74 -18.76 4.03
N GLU A 141 21.57 -19.20 2.79
CA GLU A 141 22.60 -19.99 2.08
C GLU A 141 23.29 -19.22 0.95
N SER A 142 22.80 -18.02 0.62
CA SER A 142 23.30 -17.24 -0.50
C SER A 142 23.12 -15.74 -0.33
N ASN A 143 23.78 -14.96 -1.16
CA ASN A 143 23.56 -13.53 -1.26
C ASN A 143 22.12 -13.19 -1.64
N LYS A 144 21.47 -14.03 -2.48
CA LYS A 144 20.05 -13.85 -2.83
C LYS A 144 19.14 -13.95 -1.60
N THR A 145 19.24 -15.04 -0.85
CA THR A 145 18.40 -15.25 0.34
C THR A 145 18.68 -14.22 1.43
N TRP A 146 19.92 -13.72 1.53
CA TRP A 146 20.26 -12.60 2.40
C TRP A 146 19.59 -11.30 1.93
N SER A 147 19.62 -11.00 0.62
CA SER A 147 18.97 -9.78 0.09
C SER A 147 17.45 -9.83 0.21
N ASP A 148 16.85 -11.01 0.03
CA ASP A 148 15.42 -11.19 0.27
C ASP A 148 15.05 -10.84 1.71
N GLN A 149 15.83 -11.33 2.67
CA GLN A 149 15.62 -11.03 4.09
C GLN A 149 15.96 -9.57 4.43
N PHE A 150 16.97 -8.98 3.81
CA PHE A 150 17.26 -7.53 3.94
C PHE A 150 16.05 -6.69 3.54
N LYS A 151 15.40 -7.00 2.41
CA LYS A 151 14.20 -6.30 1.97
C LYS A 151 13.05 -6.48 2.97
N LEU A 152 12.80 -7.70 3.44
CA LEU A 152 11.74 -7.98 4.40
C LEU A 152 11.96 -7.31 5.77
N ASN A 153 13.21 -7.17 6.21
CA ASN A 153 13.52 -6.57 7.51
C ASN A 153 13.62 -5.04 7.48
N CYS A 154 14.10 -4.47 6.37
CA CYS A 154 14.44 -3.04 6.32
C CYS A 154 13.43 -2.21 5.52
N ILE A 155 13.01 -2.71 4.33
CA ILE A 155 12.15 -1.92 3.43
C ILE A 155 10.70 -1.91 3.88
N ILE A 156 10.31 -2.86 4.71
CA ILE A 156 8.97 -2.86 5.32
C ILE A 156 8.66 -1.55 6.08
N CYS A 157 9.68 -0.92 6.67
CA CYS A 157 9.55 0.30 7.45
C CYS A 157 10.22 1.52 6.81
N HIS A 158 11.26 1.31 6.00
CA HIS A 158 12.06 2.40 5.44
C HIS A 158 12.08 2.34 3.92
N GLN A 159 11.92 3.48 3.26
CA GLN A 159 12.19 3.59 1.83
C GLN A 159 13.72 3.59 1.61
N GLN A 160 14.32 2.39 1.67
CA GLN A 160 15.76 2.23 1.53
C GLN A 160 16.24 2.70 0.15
N GLY A 161 17.26 3.57 0.15
CA GLY A 161 17.71 4.25 -1.06
C GLY A 161 17.19 5.67 -1.20
N SER A 162 16.24 6.13 -0.38
CA SER A 162 15.87 7.54 -0.29
C SER A 162 17.04 8.39 0.27
N ALA A 163 17.01 9.69 0.09
CA ALA A 163 18.04 10.58 0.59
C ALA A 163 18.22 10.49 2.12
N TYR A 164 17.15 10.21 2.85
CA TYR A 164 17.19 9.98 4.31
C TYR A 164 18.04 8.77 4.72
N ASN A 165 18.07 7.74 3.88
CA ASN A 165 18.68 6.45 4.21
C ASN A 165 20.07 6.28 3.58
N ARG A 166 20.51 7.21 2.72
CA ARG A 166 21.84 7.20 2.10
C ARG A 166 22.86 7.89 3.01
N LEU A 167 23.23 7.23 4.11
CA LEU A 167 24.17 7.78 5.09
C LEU A 167 25.63 7.63 4.60
N PRO A 168 26.50 8.60 4.87
CA PRO A 168 27.83 8.65 4.23
C PRO A 168 28.84 7.64 4.78
N VAL A 169 28.63 7.11 5.99
CA VAL A 169 29.63 6.27 6.66
C VAL A 169 28.99 5.18 7.52
N ARG A 170 29.73 4.07 7.67
CA ARG A 170 29.35 2.90 8.48
C ARG A 170 28.89 3.24 9.90
N SER A 171 29.58 4.16 10.57
CA SER A 171 29.25 4.55 11.95
C SER A 171 27.87 5.22 12.09
N SER A 172 27.39 5.89 11.03
CA SER A 172 26.06 6.50 11.04
C SER A 172 24.97 5.43 11.00
N TYR A 173 25.17 4.36 10.22
CA TYR A 173 24.25 3.21 10.21
C TYR A 173 24.29 2.45 11.55
N ASP A 174 25.49 2.22 12.12
CA ASP A 174 25.64 1.58 13.43
C ASP A 174 24.91 2.37 14.54
N HIS A 175 25.04 3.70 14.51
CA HIS A 175 24.32 4.57 15.44
C HIS A 175 22.80 4.45 15.27
N GLY A 176 22.31 4.44 14.03
CA GLY A 176 20.88 4.29 13.74
C GLY A 176 20.32 2.96 14.25
N LEU A 177 21.00 1.84 13.94
CA LEU A 177 20.59 0.51 14.40
C LEU A 177 20.51 0.39 15.93
N LYS A 178 21.42 1.05 16.66
CA LYS A 178 21.44 1.02 18.13
C LYS A 178 20.34 1.84 18.79
N LYS A 179 19.72 2.78 18.07
CA LYS A 179 18.68 3.65 18.65
C LYS A 179 17.38 2.96 18.93
N VAL A 180 17.04 1.93 18.15
CA VAL A 180 15.78 1.23 18.22
C VAL A 180 16.05 -0.26 18.36
N ALA A 181 15.57 -0.87 19.44
CA ALA A 181 15.84 -2.28 19.72
C ALA A 181 15.34 -3.21 18.63
N LEU A 182 14.21 -2.90 18.00
CA LEU A 182 13.72 -3.64 16.83
C LEU A 182 14.74 -3.59 15.68
N MET A 183 15.30 -2.44 15.35
CA MET A 183 16.32 -2.33 14.30
C MET A 183 17.61 -3.08 14.64
N ASP A 184 18.00 -3.09 15.91
CA ASP A 184 19.14 -3.89 16.36
C ASP A 184 18.87 -5.39 16.20
N MET A 185 17.69 -5.86 16.62
CA MET A 185 17.26 -7.25 16.47
C MET A 185 17.21 -7.67 15.00
N LEU A 186 16.59 -6.88 14.12
CA LEU A 186 16.54 -7.14 12.68
C LEU A 186 17.92 -7.12 12.04
N GLY A 187 18.81 -6.24 12.51
CA GLY A 187 20.22 -6.19 12.11
C GLY A 187 20.98 -7.47 12.51
N GLN A 188 20.71 -8.01 13.70
CA GLN A 188 21.30 -9.28 14.16
C GLN A 188 20.88 -10.45 13.25
N GLN A 189 19.64 -10.49 12.80
CA GLN A 189 19.17 -11.53 11.87
C GLN A 189 19.92 -11.53 10.53
N LEU A 190 20.44 -10.39 10.10
CA LEU A 190 21.25 -10.25 8.88
C LEU A 190 22.75 -10.40 9.12
N ASN A 191 23.17 -10.73 10.30
CA ASN A 191 24.52 -10.54 10.87
C ASN A 191 24.94 -9.06 10.82
N ARG A 192 24.91 -8.41 11.97
CA ARG A 192 25.12 -6.96 12.09
C ARG A 192 26.39 -6.46 11.41
N ASP A 193 27.51 -7.18 11.51
CA ASP A 193 28.76 -6.76 10.89
C ASP A 193 28.68 -6.84 9.37
N ILE A 194 28.06 -7.87 8.81
CA ILE A 194 27.80 -7.96 7.37
C ILE A 194 26.93 -6.80 6.92
N LEU A 195 25.81 -6.54 7.62
CA LEU A 195 24.89 -5.44 7.29
C LEU A 195 25.58 -4.09 7.30
N LEU A 196 26.36 -3.81 8.35
CA LEU A 196 27.06 -2.54 8.50
C LEU A 196 28.16 -2.34 7.47
N ASP A 197 28.87 -3.40 7.07
CA ASP A 197 29.87 -3.32 6.01
C ASP A 197 29.19 -3.01 4.66
N VAL A 198 28.14 -3.74 4.31
CA VAL A 198 27.38 -3.52 3.08
C VAL A 198 26.80 -2.11 2.99
N LEU A 199 26.14 -1.64 4.06
CA LEU A 199 25.60 -0.28 4.11
C LEU A 199 26.69 0.79 4.10
N GLY A 200 27.79 0.56 4.81
CA GLY A 200 28.93 1.48 4.85
C GLY A 200 29.62 1.63 3.50
N GLU A 201 29.92 0.53 2.82
CA GLU A 201 30.50 0.53 1.48
C GLU A 201 29.56 1.19 0.44
N TRP A 202 28.25 0.93 0.54
CA TRP A 202 27.24 1.59 -0.29
C TRP A 202 27.22 3.10 -0.08
N GLY A 203 27.20 3.58 1.18
CA GLY A 203 27.24 5.01 1.51
C GLY A 203 28.50 5.70 1.02
N GLU A 204 29.69 5.06 1.22
CA GLU A 204 30.96 5.59 0.72
C GLU A 204 31.00 5.67 -0.82
N LYS A 205 30.46 4.66 -1.51
CA LYS A 205 30.35 4.64 -2.98
C LYS A 205 29.57 5.85 -3.48
N ILE A 206 28.41 6.13 -2.88
CA ILE A 206 27.60 7.30 -3.21
C ILE A 206 28.33 8.60 -2.86
N GLY A 207 28.97 8.67 -1.69
CA GLY A 207 29.77 9.82 -1.26
C GLY A 207 30.96 10.15 -2.19
N LYS A 208 31.47 9.16 -2.92
CA LYS A 208 32.50 9.32 -3.97
C LYS A 208 31.90 9.74 -5.33
N GLY A 209 30.60 10.02 -5.41
CA GLY A 209 29.94 10.51 -6.62
C GLY A 209 29.39 9.42 -7.56
N VAL A 210 29.34 8.17 -7.11
CA VAL A 210 28.70 7.10 -7.91
C VAL A 210 27.19 7.30 -7.89
N VAL A 211 26.59 7.31 -9.07
CA VAL A 211 25.14 7.45 -9.28
C VAL A 211 24.59 6.23 -10.01
N PRO A 212 23.30 5.91 -9.83
CA PRO A 212 22.67 4.85 -10.61
C PRO A 212 22.45 5.23 -12.07
N GLU A 213 22.18 4.21 -12.89
CA GLU A 213 21.69 4.42 -14.24
C GLU A 213 20.38 5.23 -14.24
N SER A 214 20.17 6.03 -15.29
CA SER A 214 18.95 6.82 -15.40
C SER A 214 17.73 5.90 -15.57
N PRO A 215 16.68 6.09 -14.77
CA PRO A 215 15.41 5.43 -15.04
C PRO A 215 14.87 5.77 -16.43
N PRO A 216 14.13 4.87 -17.08
CA PRO A 216 13.45 5.21 -18.32
C PRO A 216 12.35 6.24 -18.03
N ARG A 217 12.23 7.24 -18.92
CA ARG A 217 11.08 8.16 -18.91
C ARG A 217 9.80 7.42 -19.26
N PRO A 218 8.62 7.85 -18.80
CA PRO A 218 7.33 7.30 -19.19
C PRO A 218 7.18 7.16 -20.70
N GLN A 219 6.73 5.98 -21.17
CA GLN A 219 6.57 5.65 -22.58
C GLN A 219 5.21 5.04 -22.89
N GLY A 220 4.77 5.13 -24.13
CA GLY A 220 3.53 4.50 -24.58
C GLY A 220 2.35 4.85 -23.68
N ILE A 221 1.65 3.82 -23.19
CA ILE A 221 0.47 3.98 -22.32
C ILE A 221 0.78 4.64 -20.98
N GLU A 222 2.03 4.59 -20.51
CA GLU A 222 2.45 5.24 -19.26
C GLU A 222 2.23 6.77 -19.30
N ARG A 223 2.21 7.38 -20.48
CA ARG A 223 1.95 8.80 -20.68
C ARG A 223 0.47 9.19 -20.58
N ASN A 224 -0.42 8.21 -20.61
CA ASN A 224 -1.86 8.44 -20.58
C ASN A 224 -2.43 8.57 -19.18
N PHE A 225 -1.63 8.27 -18.15
CA PHE A 225 -2.10 8.38 -16.77
C PHE A 225 -2.20 9.83 -16.32
N VAL A 226 -3.28 10.12 -15.61
CA VAL A 226 -3.50 11.35 -14.87
C VAL A 226 -3.43 11.00 -13.39
N ILE A 227 -2.58 11.69 -12.65
CA ILE A 227 -2.42 11.50 -11.22
C ILE A 227 -2.94 12.74 -10.52
N THR A 228 -3.87 12.58 -9.60
CA THR A 228 -4.37 13.66 -8.75
C THR A 228 -3.98 13.37 -7.32
N GLN A 229 -3.52 14.36 -6.56
CA GLN A 229 -3.14 14.22 -5.16
C GLN A 229 -3.81 15.31 -4.33
N TRP A 230 -4.29 14.92 -3.16
CA TRP A 230 -4.79 15.81 -2.12
C TRP A 230 -3.97 15.62 -0.84
N GLN A 231 -3.68 16.70 -0.13
CA GLN A 231 -3.21 16.57 1.24
C GLN A 231 -4.26 15.79 2.04
N TYR A 232 -3.80 14.80 2.82
CA TYR A 232 -4.67 13.87 3.55
C TYR A 232 -4.22 13.70 5.01
N GLY A 233 -3.63 14.73 5.55
CA GLY A 233 -3.13 14.73 6.90
C GLY A 233 -2.01 15.74 7.10
N GLU A 234 -1.52 15.80 8.32
CA GLU A 234 -0.43 16.66 8.74
C GLU A 234 0.94 15.95 8.63
N ARG A 235 2.01 16.62 9.06
CA ARG A 235 3.38 16.14 8.96
C ARG A 235 3.61 14.75 9.58
N TYR A 236 2.90 14.40 10.65
CA TYR A 236 3.07 13.15 11.38
C TYR A 236 1.87 12.20 11.22
N THR A 237 1.03 12.43 10.26
CA THR A 237 -0.04 11.53 9.90
C THR A 237 0.52 10.33 9.17
N TYR A 238 0.17 9.14 9.62
CA TYR A 238 0.51 7.90 8.93
C TYR A 238 -0.75 7.29 8.32
N ALA A 239 -1.12 7.74 7.13
CA ALA A 239 -2.21 7.16 6.35
C ALA A 239 -1.76 5.81 5.76
N HIS A 240 -2.01 4.74 6.50
CA HIS A 240 -1.58 3.40 6.10
C HIS A 240 -2.45 2.84 4.98
N ASP A 241 -3.77 2.87 5.16
CA ASP A 241 -4.73 2.25 4.25
C ASP A 241 -5.69 3.28 3.66
N VAL A 242 -6.32 2.92 2.56
CA VAL A 242 -7.39 3.70 1.92
C VAL A 242 -8.53 2.76 1.52
N ILE A 243 -9.75 3.26 1.69
CA ILE A 243 -10.95 2.62 1.16
C ILE A 243 -11.87 3.69 0.57
N SER A 244 -12.42 3.45 -0.60
CA SER A 244 -13.30 4.36 -1.33
C SER A 244 -14.68 3.79 -1.56
N THR A 245 -14.82 2.45 -1.50
CA THR A 245 -16.06 1.73 -1.76
C THR A 245 -15.97 0.30 -1.23
N ASP A 246 -17.03 -0.48 -1.44
CA ASP A 246 -17.00 -1.93 -1.26
C ASP A 246 -16.32 -2.59 -2.46
N LYS A 247 -15.21 -3.29 -2.23
CA LYS A 247 -14.44 -3.98 -3.28
C LYS A 247 -15.29 -4.95 -4.11
N ARG A 248 -16.34 -5.54 -3.52
CA ARG A 248 -17.28 -6.46 -4.21
C ARG A 248 -18.17 -5.77 -5.23
N ASN A 249 -18.33 -4.44 -5.09
CA ASN A 249 -19.10 -3.60 -6.00
C ASN A 249 -18.50 -2.19 -6.05
N PRO A 250 -17.54 -1.92 -6.94
CA PRO A 250 -16.84 -0.64 -6.98
C PRO A 250 -17.71 0.56 -7.36
N SER A 251 -18.97 0.34 -7.74
CA SER A 251 -19.95 1.41 -8.01
C SER A 251 -20.94 1.66 -6.88
N LEU A 252 -20.76 1.03 -5.71
CA LEU A 252 -21.75 1.07 -4.64
C LEU A 252 -21.84 2.45 -3.95
N TYR A 253 -20.71 3.13 -3.80
CA TYR A 253 -20.63 4.45 -3.15
C TYR A 253 -20.01 5.51 -4.08
N PRO A 254 -20.68 5.83 -5.22
CA PRO A 254 -20.17 6.81 -6.15
C PRO A 254 -20.08 8.20 -5.49
N ASP A 255 -19.03 8.94 -5.81
CA ASP A 255 -18.76 10.30 -5.30
C ASP A 255 -18.76 10.43 -3.76
N GLY A 256 -18.71 9.30 -3.04
CA GLY A 256 -18.64 9.26 -1.58
C GLY A 256 -17.27 9.70 -1.04
N LEU A 257 -17.20 9.90 0.28
CA LEU A 257 -15.93 10.20 0.96
C LEU A 257 -14.90 9.07 0.76
N ILE A 258 -13.65 9.46 0.66
CA ILE A 258 -12.52 8.53 0.73
C ILE A 258 -12.10 8.42 2.19
N TYR A 259 -11.99 7.21 2.69
CA TYR A 259 -11.59 6.94 4.07
C TYR A 259 -10.18 6.33 4.13
N GLY A 260 -9.47 6.63 5.23
CA GLY A 260 -8.18 6.04 5.53
C GLY A 260 -7.92 6.03 7.02
N LEU A 261 -6.87 5.38 7.45
CA LEU A 261 -6.52 5.31 8.87
C LEU A 261 -5.15 5.93 9.11
N ASP A 262 -5.13 6.93 10.00
CA ASP A 262 -3.90 7.39 10.63
C ASP A 262 -3.63 6.51 11.85
N ILE A 263 -2.86 5.45 11.61
CA ILE A 263 -2.57 4.47 12.66
C ILE A 263 -1.62 5.01 13.74
N GLY A 264 -0.87 6.05 13.43
CA GLY A 264 0.05 6.67 14.39
C GLY A 264 -0.64 7.55 15.43
N ASN A 265 -1.81 8.09 15.09
CA ASN A 265 -2.52 9.07 15.93
C ASN A 265 -3.99 8.71 16.18
N ASP A 266 -4.42 7.49 15.87
CA ASP A 266 -5.79 7.01 16.06
C ASP A 266 -6.86 7.94 15.45
N HIS A 267 -6.73 8.21 14.15
CA HIS A 267 -7.76 8.94 13.40
C HIS A 267 -8.29 8.13 12.22
N LEU A 268 -9.58 8.22 12.01
CA LEU A 268 -10.19 7.92 10.73
C LEU A 268 -10.11 9.19 9.88
N LEU A 269 -9.35 9.13 8.80
CA LEU A 269 -9.18 10.23 7.84
C LEU A 269 -10.30 10.19 6.82
N THR A 270 -10.76 11.36 6.37
CA THR A 270 -11.74 11.49 5.29
C THR A 270 -11.31 12.52 4.27
N LEU A 271 -11.67 12.32 3.00
CA LEU A 271 -11.54 13.29 1.92
C LEU A 271 -12.85 13.37 1.15
N ASP A 272 -13.40 14.56 1.04
CA ASP A 272 -14.43 14.92 0.08
C ASP A 272 -13.79 15.50 -1.18
N THR A 273 -13.89 14.78 -2.29
CA THR A 273 -13.29 15.22 -3.56
C THR A 273 -14.07 16.33 -4.24
N ASN A 274 -15.35 16.52 -3.93
CA ASN A 274 -16.16 17.60 -4.49
C ASN A 274 -15.82 18.95 -3.88
N SER A 275 -15.57 18.99 -2.58
CA SER A 275 -15.15 20.20 -1.88
C SER A 275 -13.64 20.35 -1.76
N HIS A 276 -12.87 19.31 -2.13
CA HIS A 276 -11.42 19.21 -1.91
C HIS A 276 -10.99 19.38 -0.45
N GLN A 277 -11.83 18.93 0.47
CA GLN A 277 -11.62 19.06 1.92
C GLN A 277 -11.28 17.72 2.54
N TRP A 278 -10.11 17.61 3.17
CA TRP A 278 -9.83 16.49 4.07
C TRP A 278 -10.24 16.85 5.50
N SER A 279 -10.55 15.84 6.29
CA SER A 279 -10.79 15.96 7.73
C SER A 279 -10.43 14.67 8.46
N GLN A 280 -10.51 14.69 9.78
CA GLN A 280 -10.18 13.55 10.62
C GLN A 280 -11.20 13.39 11.75
N ILE A 281 -11.49 12.13 12.07
CA ILE A 281 -12.37 11.72 13.16
C ILE A 281 -11.51 11.02 14.19
N LYS A 282 -11.46 11.51 15.42
CA LYS A 282 -10.68 10.86 16.48
C LYS A 282 -11.33 9.54 16.87
N LEU A 283 -10.56 8.48 16.87
CA LEU A 283 -10.97 7.19 17.41
C LEU A 283 -10.69 7.18 18.92
N PRO A 284 -11.72 7.09 19.78
CA PRO A 284 -11.53 7.11 21.21
C PRO A 284 -10.95 5.78 21.70
N PRO A 285 -10.02 5.79 22.67
CA PRO A 285 -9.56 4.57 23.28
C PRO A 285 -10.67 3.93 24.12
N TRP A 286 -10.78 2.61 24.05
CA TRP A 286 -11.65 1.85 24.93
C TRP A 286 -11.01 1.72 26.33
N PRO A 287 -11.79 1.51 27.39
CA PRO A 287 -11.29 1.55 28.77
C PRO A 287 -10.13 0.60 29.06
N ASN A 288 -10.09 -0.54 28.36
CA ASN A 288 -9.08 -1.58 28.54
C ASN A 288 -8.00 -1.58 27.44
N ALA A 289 -8.07 -0.67 26.46
CA ALA A 289 -7.07 -0.55 25.44
C ALA A 289 -5.74 -0.05 26.02
N VAL A 290 -4.65 -0.71 25.66
CA VAL A 290 -3.31 -0.37 26.13
C VAL A 290 -2.55 0.32 24.99
N PRO A 291 -1.96 1.52 25.24
CA PRO A 291 -1.13 2.17 24.24
C PRO A 291 -0.05 1.23 23.70
N TRP A 292 0.25 1.31 22.42
CA TRP A 292 1.24 0.45 21.77
C TRP A 292 2.58 0.41 22.52
N CYS A 293 3.01 1.54 23.04
CA CYS A 293 4.26 1.64 23.80
C CYS A 293 4.24 0.90 25.15
N ASP A 294 3.08 0.65 25.68
CA ASP A 294 2.87 -0.03 26.96
C ASP A 294 2.49 -1.51 26.78
N GLN A 295 2.33 -1.96 25.52
CA GLN A 295 1.99 -3.35 25.22
C GLN A 295 3.14 -4.30 25.58
N THR A 296 2.77 -5.46 26.07
CA THR A 296 3.70 -6.55 26.36
C THR A 296 3.19 -7.80 25.68
N TYR A 297 4.06 -8.68 25.21
CA TYR A 297 3.62 -10.02 24.84
C TYR A 297 4.45 -11.13 25.42
N LYS A 298 3.78 -12.25 25.58
CA LYS A 298 4.36 -13.47 26.09
C LYS A 298 5.08 -14.19 24.94
N ALA A 299 6.30 -14.61 25.14
CA ALA A 299 6.99 -15.41 24.15
C ALA A 299 6.27 -16.77 23.98
N LEU A 300 6.07 -17.21 22.74
CA LEU A 300 5.29 -18.41 22.41
C LEU A 300 5.74 -19.69 23.14
N ASP A 301 7.02 -19.78 23.48
CA ASP A 301 7.62 -20.98 24.08
C ASP A 301 8.14 -20.76 25.51
N SER A 302 7.78 -19.65 26.15
CA SER A 302 8.23 -19.35 27.52
C SER A 302 7.27 -18.43 28.26
N ASP A 303 7.38 -18.39 29.58
CA ASP A 303 6.64 -17.44 30.41
C ASP A 303 7.26 -16.03 30.41
N GLU A 304 8.22 -15.79 29.53
CA GLU A 304 8.87 -14.48 29.42
C GLU A 304 7.93 -13.46 28.82
N VAL A 305 7.64 -12.39 29.57
CA VAL A 305 6.87 -11.22 29.10
C VAL A 305 7.82 -10.21 28.47
N ILE A 306 7.62 -9.93 27.20
CA ILE A 306 8.44 -9.00 26.45
C ILE A 306 7.69 -7.67 26.27
N PRO A 307 8.24 -6.54 26.77
CA PRO A 307 7.64 -5.23 26.49
C PRO A 307 7.82 -4.90 25.00
N VAL A 308 6.70 -4.79 24.27
CA VAL A 308 6.72 -4.54 22.82
C VAL A 308 7.12 -3.11 22.50
N GLY A 309 6.51 -2.16 23.16
CA GLY A 309 6.59 -0.77 22.78
C GLY A 309 7.88 -0.09 23.21
N ALA A 310 8.16 -0.06 24.49
CA ALA A 310 9.26 0.76 25.05
C ALA A 310 10.65 0.37 24.56
N LYS A 311 10.88 -0.90 24.20
CA LYS A 311 12.17 -1.39 23.74
C LYS A 311 12.25 -1.65 22.23
N LEU A 312 11.14 -2.02 21.58
CA LEU A 312 11.16 -2.45 20.19
C LEU A 312 11.04 -1.31 19.18
N LEU A 313 10.21 -0.31 19.43
CA LEU A 313 9.87 0.71 18.44
C LEU A 313 10.32 2.14 18.77
N GLY A 314 11.19 2.29 19.78
CA GLY A 314 11.70 3.62 20.12
C GLY A 314 10.64 4.53 20.76
N CYS A 315 9.69 3.94 21.45
CA CYS A 315 8.75 4.69 22.30
C CYS A 315 9.54 5.55 23.30
N PRO A 316 9.07 6.74 23.64
CA PRO A 316 9.77 7.62 24.57
C PRO A 316 9.93 6.92 25.91
N SER A 317 11.16 6.56 26.26
CA SER A 317 11.50 6.27 27.66
C SER A 317 11.46 7.56 28.45
N GLU A 318 11.16 7.51 29.73
CA GLU A 318 11.21 8.68 30.62
C GLU A 318 12.52 9.45 30.38
N GLY A 319 12.40 10.72 29.97
CA GLY A 319 13.52 11.62 29.72
C GLY A 319 14.04 11.72 28.28
N VAL A 320 13.53 10.95 27.33
CA VAL A 320 13.80 11.16 25.90
C VAL A 320 12.62 11.92 25.30
N THR A 321 12.80 13.20 25.04
CA THR A 321 11.87 13.94 24.20
C THR A 321 11.96 13.37 22.79
N SER A 322 11.02 12.51 22.44
CA SER A 322 10.78 12.12 21.05
C SER A 322 10.58 13.41 20.25
N GLN A 323 11.27 13.58 19.13
CA GLN A 323 10.98 14.68 18.20
C GLN A 323 9.55 14.59 17.65
N HIS A 324 8.82 13.53 17.97
CA HIS A 324 7.50 13.18 17.52
C HIS A 324 6.60 12.85 18.72
N PRO A 325 6.12 13.85 19.48
CA PRO A 325 5.20 13.60 20.59
C PRO A 325 3.91 12.98 20.01
N GLY A 326 3.57 11.79 20.48
CA GLY A 326 2.37 11.06 20.08
C GLY A 326 2.55 10.00 19.01
N ALA A 327 3.69 9.89 18.34
CA ALA A 327 3.95 8.77 17.45
C ALA A 327 3.97 7.46 18.27
N TYR A 328 3.12 6.51 17.87
CA TYR A 328 2.96 5.18 18.49
C TYR A 328 2.41 5.13 19.92
N ASN A 329 1.90 6.20 20.46
CA ASN A 329 1.08 6.13 21.66
C ASN A 329 -0.42 6.11 21.29
N ASN A 330 -0.78 5.14 20.47
CA ASN A 330 -2.09 4.97 19.85
C ASN A 330 -2.81 3.75 20.46
N PRO A 331 -3.60 3.95 21.51
CA PRO A 331 -4.26 2.83 22.20
C PRO A 331 -5.28 2.10 21.32
N VAL A 332 -5.84 2.74 20.29
CA VAL A 332 -6.80 2.10 19.37
C VAL A 332 -6.09 1.28 18.31
N ASN A 333 -4.97 1.78 17.80
CA ASN A 333 -4.16 1.08 16.80
C ASN A 333 -4.99 0.52 15.64
N ALA A 334 -5.89 1.35 15.09
CA ALA A 334 -6.83 0.95 14.06
C ALA A 334 -6.12 0.67 12.73
N HIS A 335 -6.57 -0.37 12.02
CA HIS A 335 -5.93 -0.83 10.78
C HIS A 335 -6.93 -1.42 9.81
N ASN A 336 -6.59 -1.43 8.51
CA ASN A 336 -7.30 -2.08 7.41
C ASN A 336 -8.81 -1.74 7.34
N PRO A 337 -9.18 -0.54 6.86
CA PRO A 337 -10.59 -0.18 6.69
C PRO A 337 -11.21 -0.90 5.50
N MET A 338 -12.45 -1.40 5.65
CA MET A 338 -13.25 -2.00 4.58
C MET A 338 -14.69 -1.55 4.65
N PHE A 339 -15.27 -1.21 3.50
CA PHE A 339 -16.71 -0.94 3.41
C PHE A 339 -17.52 -2.22 3.36
N ASP A 340 -18.69 -2.17 4.01
CA ASP A 340 -19.75 -3.11 3.72
C ASP A 340 -20.86 -2.49 2.84
N ASP A 341 -21.85 -3.29 2.47
CA ASP A 341 -22.98 -2.86 1.64
C ASP A 341 -24.01 -1.98 2.36
N ARG A 342 -23.83 -1.74 3.66
CA ARG A 342 -24.71 -0.90 4.50
C ARG A 342 -24.17 0.50 4.74
N GLY A 343 -22.94 0.78 4.30
CA GLY A 343 -22.26 2.07 4.49
C GLY A 343 -21.50 2.15 5.81
N ARG A 344 -21.06 1.00 6.33
CA ARG A 344 -20.18 0.96 7.51
C ARG A 344 -18.74 0.76 7.07
N VAL A 345 -17.84 1.52 7.64
CA VAL A 345 -16.39 1.36 7.47
C VAL A 345 -15.87 0.51 8.61
N TRP A 346 -15.68 -0.77 8.36
CA TRP A 346 -15.12 -1.73 9.30
C TRP A 346 -13.61 -1.58 9.39
N MET A 347 -13.05 -1.81 10.57
CA MET A 347 -11.62 -1.78 10.82
C MET A 347 -11.23 -2.74 11.93
N THR A 348 -9.98 -3.19 11.92
CA THR A 348 -9.41 -3.87 13.08
C THR A 348 -8.95 -2.80 14.06
N MET A 349 -9.21 -2.98 15.37
CA MET A 349 -8.91 -1.99 16.39
C MET A 349 -8.79 -2.63 17.76
N GLN A 350 -7.93 -2.08 18.62
CA GLN A 350 -7.78 -2.57 19.98
C GLN A 350 -8.92 -2.08 20.86
N ILE A 351 -9.66 -3.01 21.44
CA ILE A 351 -10.78 -2.73 22.33
C ILE A 351 -10.45 -3.14 23.76
N ARG A 352 -9.67 -4.21 23.95
CA ARG A 352 -9.28 -4.77 25.23
C ARG A 352 -7.80 -5.16 25.26
N ARG A 353 -7.34 -5.62 26.41
CA ARG A 353 -5.98 -6.14 26.56
C ARG A 353 -5.77 -7.40 25.70
N GLU A 354 -4.52 -7.67 25.41
CA GLU A 354 -4.08 -8.67 24.45
C GLU A 354 -4.20 -10.11 24.96
N TRP A 355 -4.35 -10.29 26.28
CA TRP A 355 -4.42 -11.60 26.93
C TRP A 355 -5.79 -11.83 27.56
N GLY A 356 -6.17 -13.08 27.67
CA GLY A 356 -7.50 -13.57 27.96
C GLY A 356 -8.24 -13.10 29.23
N GLU A 357 -7.68 -12.21 30.04
CA GLU A 357 -8.32 -11.73 31.27
C GLU A 357 -9.62 -10.95 31.02
N ASP A 358 -9.73 -10.28 29.88
CA ASP A 358 -10.88 -9.44 29.51
C ASP A 358 -11.70 -10.04 28.35
N LEU A 359 -11.52 -11.31 28.02
CA LEU A 359 -12.32 -12.00 26.99
C LEU A 359 -13.80 -12.08 27.37
N PRO A 360 -14.73 -11.92 26.41
CA PRO A 360 -16.13 -12.24 26.63
C PRO A 360 -16.32 -13.65 27.21
N ASP A 361 -17.25 -13.82 28.14
CA ASP A 361 -17.45 -15.08 28.86
C ASP A 361 -17.65 -16.29 27.95
N PHE A 362 -18.30 -16.13 26.82
CA PHE A 362 -18.51 -17.21 25.87
C PHE A 362 -17.22 -17.61 25.14
N CYS A 363 -16.29 -16.69 24.94
CA CYS A 363 -14.98 -16.97 24.37
C CYS A 363 -14.08 -17.80 25.31
N GLN A 364 -14.19 -17.57 26.62
CA GLN A 364 -13.37 -18.27 27.63
C GLN A 364 -13.62 -19.78 27.70
N LYS A 365 -14.72 -20.23 27.12
CA LYS A 365 -15.06 -21.67 27.07
C LYS A 365 -14.16 -22.47 26.12
N ASP A 366 -13.51 -21.84 25.19
CA ASP A 366 -12.58 -22.47 24.24
C ASP A 366 -11.14 -22.37 24.75
N PRO A 367 -10.48 -23.50 25.10
CA PRO A 367 -9.10 -23.49 25.58
C PRO A 367 -8.09 -22.97 24.59
N PHE A 368 -8.32 -23.15 23.27
CA PHE A 368 -7.46 -22.61 22.25
C PHE A 368 -7.51 -21.08 22.26
N ILE A 369 -8.72 -20.50 22.21
CA ILE A 369 -8.92 -19.05 22.23
C ILE A 369 -8.34 -18.42 23.51
N SER A 370 -8.55 -19.01 24.67
CA SER A 370 -8.06 -18.45 25.95
C SER A 370 -6.53 -18.53 26.10
N SER A 371 -5.85 -19.32 25.28
CA SER A 371 -4.42 -19.59 25.40
C SER A 371 -3.52 -18.73 24.48
N TYR A 372 -4.07 -17.93 23.57
CA TYR A 372 -3.24 -17.21 22.62
C TYR A 372 -3.45 -15.70 22.63
N TYR A 373 -2.60 -14.98 21.90
CA TYR A 373 -2.49 -13.53 21.87
C TYR A 373 -3.55 -12.88 20.96
N HIS A 374 -4.24 -11.85 21.47
CA HIS A 374 -5.34 -11.15 20.80
C HIS A 374 -5.01 -9.67 20.63
N HIS A 375 -4.23 -9.29 19.63
CA HIS A 375 -3.73 -7.93 19.50
C HIS A 375 -4.82 -6.90 19.23
N ARG A 376 -5.73 -7.20 18.30
CA ARG A 376 -6.83 -6.31 17.91
C ARG A 376 -8.12 -7.11 17.87
N GLN A 377 -9.22 -6.40 17.95
CA GLN A 377 -10.58 -6.89 17.72
C GLN A 377 -11.13 -6.16 16.49
N LEU A 378 -12.44 -6.04 16.37
CA LEU A 378 -13.12 -5.35 15.30
C LEU A 378 -13.86 -4.10 15.80
N GLY A 379 -14.18 -3.22 14.88
CA GLY A 379 -15.11 -2.13 15.05
C GLY A 379 -15.50 -1.54 13.71
N TYR A 380 -16.52 -0.69 13.70
CA TYR A 380 -16.91 0.02 12.50
C TYR A 380 -17.36 1.44 12.81
N TYR A 381 -17.17 2.29 11.82
CA TYR A 381 -17.76 3.64 11.77
C TYR A 381 -18.97 3.59 10.84
N ASP A 382 -20.14 3.95 11.35
CA ASP A 382 -21.35 4.08 10.56
C ASP A 382 -21.39 5.45 9.88
N THR A 383 -21.27 5.49 8.55
CA THR A 383 -21.20 6.75 7.81
C THR A 383 -22.51 7.53 7.78
N LYS A 384 -23.63 6.90 8.16
CA LYS A 384 -24.96 7.53 8.19
C LYS A 384 -25.27 8.20 9.51
N THR A 385 -24.86 7.58 10.63
CA THR A 385 -25.12 8.08 11.98
C THR A 385 -23.92 8.82 12.58
N GLY A 386 -22.71 8.50 12.12
CA GLY A 386 -21.46 8.99 12.70
C GLY A 386 -21.03 8.22 13.94
N ASP A 387 -21.65 7.09 14.24
CA ASP A 387 -21.34 6.28 15.43
C ASP A 387 -20.12 5.38 15.16
N LEU A 388 -19.30 5.26 16.19
CA LEU A 388 -18.21 4.28 16.24
C LEU A 388 -18.60 3.14 17.17
N VAL A 389 -18.71 1.93 16.61
CA VAL A 389 -19.20 0.74 17.30
C VAL A 389 -18.07 -0.28 17.47
N PRO A 390 -17.69 -0.64 18.70
CA PRO A 390 -16.74 -1.71 18.97
C PRO A 390 -17.39 -3.08 18.81
N VAL A 391 -16.62 -4.07 18.36
CA VAL A 391 -17.03 -5.46 18.25
C VAL A 391 -15.95 -6.34 18.86
N ASP A 392 -16.20 -6.83 20.08
CA ASP A 392 -15.21 -7.57 20.85
C ASP A 392 -15.17 -9.05 20.41
N THR A 393 -14.21 -9.37 19.54
CA THR A 393 -14.04 -10.73 18.99
C THR A 393 -13.31 -11.64 19.94
N CYS A 394 -13.63 -12.95 19.89
CA CYS A 394 -12.91 -13.98 20.65
C CYS A 394 -11.45 -14.16 20.21
N PHE A 395 -11.13 -13.75 19.00
CA PHE A 395 -9.81 -13.90 18.36
C PHE A 395 -9.18 -12.55 18.08
N GLY A 396 -7.87 -12.51 17.96
CA GLY A 396 -7.13 -11.35 17.48
C GLY A 396 -7.33 -11.13 15.98
N THR A 397 -7.21 -9.88 15.54
CA THR A 397 -7.43 -9.48 14.14
C THR A 397 -6.27 -8.64 13.62
N HIS A 398 -5.99 -8.74 12.29
CA HIS A 398 -4.99 -7.89 11.63
C HIS A 398 -5.54 -7.30 10.34
N HIS A 399 -5.86 -8.12 9.34
CA HIS A 399 -6.57 -7.72 8.14
C HIS A 399 -7.97 -8.32 8.11
N LEU A 400 -8.84 -7.68 7.35
CA LEU A 400 -10.22 -8.13 7.16
C LEU A 400 -10.67 -7.96 5.71
N GLN A 401 -11.60 -8.79 5.26
CA GLN A 401 -12.25 -8.68 3.95
C GLN A 401 -13.61 -9.37 3.97
N PHE A 402 -14.56 -8.86 3.19
CA PHE A 402 -15.89 -9.45 3.06
C PHE A 402 -15.94 -10.49 1.95
N ASP A 403 -16.65 -11.57 2.19
CA ASP A 403 -17.07 -12.49 1.13
C ASP A 403 -18.36 -12.00 0.42
N ALA A 404 -18.77 -12.75 -0.61
CA ALA A 404 -19.96 -12.43 -1.40
C ALA A 404 -21.27 -12.49 -0.60
N GLN A 405 -21.30 -13.14 0.54
CA GLN A 405 -22.45 -13.26 1.44
C GLN A 405 -22.48 -12.18 2.52
N GLY A 406 -21.43 -11.35 2.61
CA GLY A 406 -21.33 -10.30 3.63
C GLY A 406 -20.73 -10.81 4.95
N VAL A 407 -20.16 -12.02 4.97
CA VAL A 407 -19.36 -12.47 6.09
C VAL A 407 -18.00 -11.77 6.07
N LEU A 408 -17.66 -11.15 7.18
CA LEU A 408 -16.37 -10.52 7.39
C LEU A 408 -15.38 -11.58 7.85
N TRP A 409 -14.37 -11.84 7.02
CA TRP A 409 -13.25 -12.73 7.33
C TRP A 409 -12.07 -11.92 7.82
N THR A 410 -11.39 -12.42 8.85
CA THR A 410 -10.21 -11.77 9.43
C THR A 410 -9.18 -12.81 9.85
N ASN A 411 -7.92 -12.39 9.83
CA ASN A 411 -6.81 -13.18 10.35
C ASN A 411 -6.24 -12.49 11.60
N GLY A 412 -5.82 -13.28 12.56
CA GLY A 412 -5.06 -12.81 13.71
C GLY A 412 -3.56 -12.80 13.43
N ASP A 413 -2.84 -12.26 14.39
CA ASP A 413 -1.36 -12.29 14.36
C ASP A 413 -0.79 -13.68 14.66
N ASP A 414 -1.63 -14.68 14.97
CA ASP A 414 -1.25 -16.01 15.39
C ASP A 414 -2.05 -17.12 14.67
N ARG A 415 -2.59 -18.10 15.35
CA ARG A 415 -3.06 -19.39 14.81
C ARG A 415 -4.49 -19.42 14.27
N ALA A 416 -5.30 -18.39 14.55
CA ALA A 416 -6.71 -18.38 14.18
C ALA A 416 -6.99 -17.73 12.81
N ILE A 417 -7.96 -18.29 12.09
CA ILE A 417 -8.78 -17.56 11.12
C ILE A 417 -10.13 -17.33 11.77
N GLY A 418 -10.60 -16.09 11.78
CA GLY A 418 -11.87 -15.71 12.37
C GLY A 418 -12.85 -15.15 11.35
N TRP A 419 -14.13 -15.18 11.68
CA TRP A 419 -15.18 -14.55 10.89
C TRP A 419 -16.30 -13.98 11.75
N LEU A 420 -17.00 -13.01 11.16
CA LEU A 420 -18.20 -12.41 11.72
C LEU A 420 -19.28 -12.34 10.63
N ASP A 421 -20.40 -13.02 10.84
CA ASP A 421 -21.59 -12.86 10.00
C ASP A 421 -22.28 -11.53 10.34
N THR A 422 -22.06 -10.51 9.48
CA THR A 422 -22.60 -9.17 9.71
C THR A 422 -24.11 -9.07 9.47
N ALA A 423 -24.75 -10.11 8.94
CA ALA A 423 -26.20 -10.18 8.81
C ALA A 423 -26.86 -10.67 10.12
N VAL A 424 -26.14 -11.49 10.89
CA VAL A 424 -26.58 -11.99 12.20
C VAL A 424 -26.24 -11.00 13.31
N PHE A 425 -25.09 -10.37 13.23
CA PHE A 425 -24.62 -9.41 14.23
C PHE A 425 -25.49 -8.15 14.27
N ASP A 426 -26.01 -7.84 15.46
CA ASP A 426 -26.79 -6.64 15.77
C ASP A 426 -26.17 -5.94 16.99
N ALA A 427 -25.62 -4.75 16.79
CA ALA A 427 -24.93 -4.00 17.85
C ALA A 427 -25.84 -3.63 19.04
N ASP A 428 -27.15 -3.53 18.81
CA ASP A 428 -28.14 -3.25 19.86
C ASP A 428 -28.54 -4.51 20.64
N LYS A 429 -28.05 -5.69 20.21
CA LYS A 429 -28.33 -6.99 20.80
C LYS A 429 -27.04 -7.78 21.04
N PRO A 430 -26.35 -7.52 22.15
CA PRO A 430 -25.05 -8.15 22.45
C PRO A 430 -25.05 -9.69 22.36
N GLU A 431 -26.19 -10.34 22.64
CA GLU A 431 -26.34 -11.80 22.55
C GLU A 431 -26.18 -12.35 21.12
N THR A 432 -26.31 -11.50 20.10
CA THR A 432 -26.12 -11.93 18.70
C THR A 432 -24.65 -12.11 18.36
N LEU A 433 -23.73 -11.55 19.13
CA LEU A 433 -22.29 -11.61 18.86
C LEU A 433 -21.78 -13.08 18.90
N GLU A 434 -22.16 -13.86 19.92
CA GLU A 434 -21.79 -15.28 20.02
C GLU A 434 -22.31 -16.10 18.82
N GLN A 435 -23.49 -15.75 18.28
CA GLN A 435 -24.08 -16.45 17.14
C GLN A 435 -23.48 -16.06 15.80
N ALA A 436 -23.00 -14.82 15.71
CA ALA A 436 -22.48 -14.23 14.49
C ALA A 436 -21.03 -14.60 14.21
N MET A 437 -20.25 -14.94 15.25
CA MET A 437 -18.82 -15.13 15.10
C MET A 437 -18.42 -16.61 15.15
N GLY A 438 -17.30 -16.91 14.48
CA GLY A 438 -16.66 -18.21 14.55
C GLY A 438 -15.17 -18.09 14.23
N TRP A 439 -14.45 -19.19 14.47
CA TRP A 439 -13.01 -19.27 14.24
C TRP A 439 -12.59 -20.70 13.96
N SER A 440 -11.40 -20.84 13.33
CA SER A 440 -10.73 -22.13 13.14
C SER A 440 -9.25 -21.99 13.47
N GLU A 441 -8.72 -22.98 14.21
CA GLU A 441 -7.27 -23.09 14.41
C GLU A 441 -6.62 -23.67 13.14
N ALA A 442 -5.58 -23.03 12.64
CA ALA A 442 -4.88 -23.50 11.46
C ALA A 442 -3.98 -24.70 11.81
N VAL A 443 -4.47 -25.88 11.57
CA VAL A 443 -3.76 -27.16 11.71
C VAL A 443 -3.72 -27.84 10.35
N VAL A 444 -2.55 -28.31 9.93
CA VAL A 444 -2.36 -28.95 8.63
C VAL A 444 -1.80 -30.35 8.76
N ASP A 445 -2.07 -31.18 7.76
CA ASP A 445 -1.36 -32.42 7.50
C ASP A 445 0.00 -32.08 6.85
N THR A 446 1.10 -32.51 7.42
CA THR A 446 2.46 -32.19 6.94
C THR A 446 3.17 -33.34 6.28
N ASP A 447 2.62 -34.55 6.31
CA ASP A 447 3.24 -35.75 5.75
C ASP A 447 2.33 -36.54 4.79
N GLY A 448 1.07 -36.11 4.64
CA GLY A 448 0.14 -36.68 3.68
C GLY A 448 -0.56 -37.96 4.17
N ASP A 449 -0.68 -38.15 5.49
CA ASP A 449 -1.37 -39.29 6.09
C ASP A 449 -2.86 -39.06 6.35
N ASP A 450 -3.41 -37.92 5.89
CA ASP A 450 -4.78 -37.43 6.10
C ASP A 450 -5.10 -37.02 7.57
N VAL A 451 -4.09 -36.84 8.41
CA VAL A 451 -4.25 -36.34 9.78
C VAL A 451 -3.68 -34.94 9.90
N ALA A 452 -4.54 -33.96 10.15
CA ALA A 452 -4.10 -32.58 10.43
C ALA A 452 -3.65 -32.51 11.90
N ASP A 453 -2.34 -32.56 12.14
CA ASP A 453 -1.75 -32.62 13.48
C ASP A 453 -0.69 -31.52 13.74
N THR A 454 -0.33 -30.76 12.73
CA THR A 454 0.70 -29.72 12.84
C THR A 454 0.09 -28.33 12.85
N PRO A 455 0.08 -27.61 14.00
CA PRO A 455 -0.37 -26.22 14.05
C PRO A 455 0.54 -25.29 13.22
N ILE A 456 -0.06 -24.45 12.40
CA ILE A 456 0.65 -23.42 11.65
C ILE A 456 0.72 -22.15 12.48
N VAL A 457 1.90 -21.87 12.99
CA VAL A 457 2.23 -20.67 13.76
C VAL A 457 2.93 -19.67 12.88
N GLY A 458 2.62 -18.39 13.02
CA GLY A 458 3.29 -17.32 12.30
C GLY A 458 2.38 -16.14 12.02
N PHE A 459 3.00 -15.01 11.78
CA PHE A 459 2.30 -13.77 11.45
C PHE A 459 1.53 -13.92 10.13
N ARG A 460 0.21 -13.86 10.22
CA ARG A 460 -0.70 -13.86 9.07
C ARG A 460 -0.92 -12.43 8.61
N TYR A 461 -0.58 -12.15 7.35
CA TYR A 461 -0.62 -10.79 6.85
C TYR A 461 -1.94 -10.48 6.13
N SER A 462 -2.09 -10.87 4.88
CA SER A 462 -3.31 -10.63 4.10
C SER A 462 -4.33 -11.74 4.29
N ILE A 463 -5.61 -11.40 4.16
CA ILE A 463 -6.71 -12.36 4.04
C ILE A 463 -7.59 -11.97 2.87
N ILE A 464 -8.03 -12.94 2.08
CA ILE A 464 -8.92 -12.73 0.94
C ILE A 464 -9.88 -13.91 0.76
N PRO A 465 -11.20 -13.69 0.90
CA PRO A 465 -12.21 -14.64 0.45
C PRO A 465 -12.19 -14.79 -1.06
N ASN A 466 -12.34 -16.00 -1.55
CA ASN A 466 -12.36 -16.35 -2.96
C ASN A 466 -13.79 -16.66 -3.41
N PRO A 467 -14.49 -15.75 -4.07
CA PRO A 467 -15.89 -15.96 -4.43
C PRO A 467 -16.08 -17.05 -5.48
N ALA A 468 -15.09 -17.31 -6.33
CA ALA A 468 -15.14 -18.33 -7.35
C ALA A 468 -15.05 -19.77 -6.79
N LYS A 469 -14.29 -19.95 -5.73
CA LYS A 469 -14.00 -21.28 -5.13
C LYS A 469 -14.63 -21.46 -3.75
N LYS A 470 -15.14 -20.39 -3.11
CA LYS A 470 -15.75 -20.37 -1.77
C LYS A 470 -14.80 -20.81 -0.66
N ASP A 471 -13.53 -20.53 -0.82
CA ASP A 471 -12.50 -20.71 0.17
C ASP A 471 -11.90 -19.35 0.58
N VAL A 472 -11.05 -19.36 1.60
CA VAL A 472 -10.39 -18.16 2.12
C VAL A 472 -8.89 -18.38 2.08
N TRP A 473 -8.17 -17.37 1.61
CA TRP A 473 -6.72 -17.43 1.48
C TRP A 473 -6.03 -16.40 2.39
N VAL A 474 -4.89 -16.80 2.92
CA VAL A 474 -4.06 -15.99 3.84
C VAL A 474 -2.61 -16.05 3.39
N SER A 475 -1.89 -14.94 3.45
CA SER A 475 -0.44 -14.94 3.26
C SER A 475 0.30 -15.02 4.60
N ILE A 476 1.39 -15.77 4.60
CA ILE A 476 2.29 -15.91 5.75
C ILE A 476 3.71 -15.62 5.26
N PRO A 477 4.20 -14.37 5.43
CA PRO A 477 5.55 -13.99 5.04
C PRO A 477 6.58 -14.66 5.93
N PRO A 478 7.79 -14.96 5.42
CA PRO A 478 8.83 -15.58 6.21
C PRO A 478 9.32 -14.64 7.30
N GLY A 479 9.36 -15.13 8.53
CA GLY A 479 10.14 -14.62 9.66
C GLY A 479 10.17 -13.13 9.94
N SER A 480 9.19 -12.36 9.50
CA SER A 480 9.23 -10.91 9.55
C SER A 480 9.25 -10.29 10.96
N TYR A 481 9.05 -11.08 12.01
CA TYR A 481 9.10 -10.60 13.40
C TYR A 481 9.92 -11.52 14.33
N GLY A 482 10.95 -12.15 13.83
CA GLY A 482 12.09 -12.64 14.61
C GLY A 482 11.92 -13.83 15.53
N LYS A 483 10.71 -14.21 15.91
CA LYS A 483 10.46 -15.31 16.88
C LYS A 483 9.47 -16.37 16.41
N PHE A 484 8.83 -16.17 15.26
CA PHE A 484 7.90 -17.17 14.76
C PHE A 484 8.66 -18.18 13.88
N PRO A 485 8.68 -19.46 14.25
CA PRO A 485 9.22 -20.47 13.36
C PRO A 485 8.38 -20.45 12.08
N THR A 486 8.96 -19.94 11.02
CA THR A 486 8.31 -19.97 9.72
C THR A 486 8.46 -21.36 9.13
N TYR A 487 7.37 -21.94 8.77
CA TYR A 487 7.34 -23.11 7.92
C TYR A 487 7.87 -22.68 6.55
N GLY A 488 9.05 -23.13 6.21
CA GLY A 488 9.70 -22.79 4.93
C GLY A 488 10.37 -21.42 4.86
N LYS A 489 11.50 -21.38 4.17
CA LYS A 489 12.38 -20.19 4.03
C LYS A 489 11.79 -19.08 3.14
N ALA A 490 10.75 -19.41 2.35
CA ALA A 490 10.14 -18.50 1.37
C ALA A 490 8.81 -17.88 1.82
N GLY A 491 8.26 -18.28 2.98
CA GLY A 491 6.88 -18.01 3.33
C GLY A 491 5.92 -18.85 2.48
N TYR A 492 4.62 -18.66 2.65
CA TYR A 492 3.61 -19.43 1.93
C TYR A 492 2.26 -18.71 1.87
N VAL A 493 1.37 -19.22 1.04
CA VAL A 493 -0.06 -18.91 1.09
C VAL A 493 -0.79 -20.08 1.74
N MET A 494 -1.77 -19.77 2.56
CA MET A 494 -2.59 -20.76 3.27
C MET A 494 -4.04 -20.66 2.77
N ARG A 495 -4.62 -21.80 2.47
CA ARG A 495 -6.03 -21.97 2.15
C ARG A 495 -6.79 -22.44 3.38
N TYR A 496 -7.97 -21.91 3.58
CA TYR A 496 -8.99 -22.41 4.48
C TYR A 496 -10.25 -22.76 3.71
N ASP A 497 -10.77 -23.95 3.89
CA ASP A 497 -12.03 -24.41 3.32
C ASP A 497 -13.12 -24.43 4.41
N PRO A 498 -14.04 -23.45 4.45
CA PRO A 498 -15.07 -23.39 5.49
C PRO A 498 -16.06 -24.56 5.45
N ALA A 499 -16.20 -25.25 4.31
CA ALA A 499 -17.13 -26.38 4.18
C ALA A 499 -16.63 -27.65 4.86
N THR A 500 -15.30 -27.81 4.98
CA THR A 500 -14.65 -29.02 5.52
C THR A 500 -13.80 -28.75 6.75
N ASP A 501 -13.68 -27.48 7.16
CA ASP A 501 -12.77 -26.99 8.21
C ASP A 501 -11.31 -27.44 7.99
N ARG A 502 -10.86 -27.45 6.72
CA ARG A 502 -9.53 -27.92 6.34
C ARG A 502 -8.62 -26.78 5.96
N HIS A 503 -7.38 -26.84 6.46
CA HIS A 503 -6.31 -25.93 6.10
C HIS A 503 -5.29 -26.60 5.18
N GLU A 504 -4.70 -25.81 4.26
CA GLU A 504 -3.65 -26.25 3.35
C GLU A 504 -2.63 -25.10 3.19
N VAL A 505 -1.33 -25.41 3.12
CA VAL A 505 -0.28 -24.42 2.89
C VAL A 505 0.53 -24.75 1.64
N TYR A 506 0.91 -23.72 0.87
CA TYR A 506 1.62 -23.85 -0.39
C TYR A 506 2.79 -22.87 -0.43
N SER A 507 4.01 -23.39 -0.50
CA SER A 507 5.22 -22.59 -0.60
C SER A 507 5.53 -22.27 -2.05
N PRO A 508 5.87 -21.02 -2.39
CA PRO A 508 6.30 -20.67 -3.72
C PRO A 508 7.67 -21.31 -4.01
N PRO A 509 7.89 -21.86 -5.21
CA PRO A 509 9.21 -22.36 -5.59
C PRO A 509 10.20 -21.19 -5.79
N ALA A 510 11.49 -21.49 -5.65
CA ALA A 510 12.54 -20.53 -5.98
C ALA A 510 12.39 -20.08 -7.46
N PRO A 511 12.64 -18.80 -7.79
CA PRO A 511 13.28 -17.77 -6.97
C PRO A 511 12.34 -16.94 -6.08
N ALA A 512 11.04 -17.19 -6.09
CA ALA A 512 10.07 -16.39 -5.33
C ALA A 512 10.23 -16.58 -3.82
N ALA A 513 10.07 -15.48 -3.08
CA ALA A 513 10.12 -15.47 -1.61
C ALA A 513 9.39 -14.26 -1.03
N GLY A 514 8.77 -14.45 0.13
CA GLY A 514 8.17 -13.38 0.90
C GLY A 514 6.78 -12.99 0.44
N ALA A 515 5.89 -13.97 0.25
CA ALA A 515 4.46 -13.72 -0.02
C ALA A 515 3.88 -12.80 1.06
N ARG A 516 3.44 -11.59 0.66
CA ARG A 516 2.92 -10.58 1.59
C ARG A 516 1.48 -10.18 1.23
N GLY A 517 1.27 -9.25 0.33
CA GLY A 517 -0.05 -8.95 -0.19
C GLY A 517 -0.55 -10.10 -1.06
N ILE A 518 -1.81 -10.51 -0.86
CA ILE A 518 -2.49 -11.46 -1.75
C ILE A 518 -3.85 -10.94 -2.15
N ASP A 519 -4.29 -11.34 -3.34
CA ASP A 519 -5.63 -11.10 -3.86
C ASP A 519 -6.03 -12.24 -4.81
N VAL A 520 -7.29 -12.27 -5.25
CA VAL A 520 -7.80 -13.30 -6.16
C VAL A 520 -8.35 -12.68 -7.43
N ASP A 521 -8.19 -13.38 -8.54
CA ASP A 521 -8.83 -13.00 -9.81
C ASP A 521 -10.26 -13.59 -9.93
N SER A 522 -10.97 -13.19 -10.97
CA SER A 522 -12.36 -13.64 -11.22
C SER A 522 -12.48 -15.16 -11.46
N LYS A 523 -11.36 -15.84 -11.73
CA LYS A 523 -11.28 -17.30 -11.92
C LYS A 523 -10.96 -18.03 -10.63
N GLY A 524 -10.59 -17.30 -9.58
CA GLY A 524 -10.23 -17.84 -8.29
C GLY A 524 -8.75 -18.26 -8.15
N ASN A 525 -7.86 -17.79 -9.04
CA ASN A 525 -6.43 -17.92 -8.83
C ASN A 525 -5.97 -16.91 -7.78
N VAL A 526 -5.01 -17.31 -6.96
CA VAL A 526 -4.40 -16.44 -5.95
C VAL A 526 -3.19 -15.73 -6.54
N TRP A 527 -3.20 -14.42 -6.45
CA TRP A 527 -2.06 -13.58 -6.81
C TRP A 527 -1.33 -13.11 -5.55
N ALA A 528 -0.02 -13.14 -5.58
CA ALA A 528 0.81 -12.78 -4.43
C ALA A 528 1.97 -11.86 -4.81
N ALA A 529 2.11 -10.78 -4.06
CA ALA A 529 3.27 -9.91 -4.10
C ALA A 529 4.41 -10.55 -3.31
N MET A 530 5.48 -10.94 -4.01
CA MET A 530 6.67 -11.57 -3.40
C MET A 530 7.65 -10.50 -2.94
N ALA A 531 7.34 -9.89 -1.79
CA ALA A 531 8.02 -8.71 -1.26
C ALA A 531 9.53 -8.92 -1.04
N GLY A 532 9.94 -10.11 -0.59
CA GLY A 532 11.36 -10.45 -0.40
C GLY A 532 12.12 -10.53 -1.71
N SER A 533 11.60 -11.20 -2.71
CA SER A 533 12.32 -11.50 -3.94
C SER A 533 12.07 -10.53 -5.10
N GLY A 534 11.10 -9.61 -4.99
CA GLY A 534 10.76 -8.66 -6.07
C GLY A 534 10.10 -9.33 -7.26
N HIS A 535 9.20 -10.27 -7.01
CA HIS A 535 8.42 -10.97 -8.03
C HIS A 535 6.92 -10.76 -7.81
N LEU A 536 6.16 -10.96 -8.87
CA LEU A 536 4.73 -11.25 -8.84
C LEU A 536 4.53 -12.75 -9.06
N ALA A 537 3.65 -13.38 -8.29
CA ALA A 537 3.34 -14.79 -8.44
C ALA A 537 1.83 -15.01 -8.53
N ARG A 538 1.45 -16.04 -9.31
CA ARG A 538 0.10 -16.57 -9.37
C ARG A 538 0.12 -18.03 -8.94
N PHE A 539 -0.82 -18.41 -8.08
CA PHE A 539 -1.06 -19.79 -7.69
C PHE A 539 -2.44 -20.25 -8.17
N ASP A 540 -2.44 -21.29 -8.97
CA ASP A 540 -3.62 -21.96 -9.50
C ASP A 540 -3.71 -23.36 -8.87
N ARG A 541 -4.58 -23.51 -7.86
CA ARG A 541 -4.74 -24.76 -7.12
C ARG A 541 -5.32 -25.89 -8.00
N ASP A 542 -6.06 -25.58 -9.06
CA ASP A 542 -6.63 -26.60 -9.95
C ASP A 542 -5.54 -27.35 -10.74
N ARG A 543 -4.31 -26.84 -10.79
CA ARG A 543 -3.16 -27.50 -11.41
C ARG A 543 -2.45 -28.48 -10.49
N CYS A 544 -2.76 -28.46 -9.18
CA CYS A 544 -2.10 -29.32 -8.20
C CYS A 544 -2.41 -30.80 -8.43
N LYS A 545 -1.38 -31.62 -8.39
CA LYS A 545 -1.51 -33.08 -8.40
C LYS A 545 -1.78 -33.63 -7.02
N GLN A 546 -1.34 -32.92 -5.99
CA GLN A 546 -1.50 -33.25 -4.58
C GLN A 546 -1.92 -32.01 -3.81
N THR A 547 -2.84 -32.19 -2.84
CA THR A 547 -3.40 -31.12 -2.03
C THR A 547 -3.60 -31.57 -0.57
N TRP A 548 -2.64 -32.31 -0.04
CA TRP A 548 -2.78 -32.92 1.28
C TRP A 548 -2.51 -31.96 2.45
N GLY A 549 -1.80 -30.85 2.29
CA GLY A 549 -1.80 -29.90 3.38
C GLY A 549 -0.57 -29.04 3.55
N ALA A 550 0.65 -29.48 3.22
CA ALA A 550 1.83 -28.72 3.61
C ALA A 550 2.92 -28.58 2.54
N GLY A 551 3.61 -27.45 2.59
CA GLY A 551 4.89 -27.21 1.97
C GLY A 551 4.89 -27.08 0.45
N ASP A 552 5.73 -27.85 -0.20
CA ASP A 552 6.03 -27.82 -1.63
C ASP A 552 5.23 -28.84 -2.45
N GLN A 553 4.13 -29.31 -1.94
CA GLN A 553 3.28 -30.35 -2.53
C GLN A 553 2.77 -30.02 -3.95
N CYS A 554 2.69 -28.75 -4.31
CA CYS A 554 2.15 -28.30 -5.58
C CYS A 554 3.02 -27.21 -6.25
N PRO A 555 4.27 -27.49 -6.60
CA PRO A 555 5.10 -26.52 -7.31
C PRO A 555 4.56 -26.16 -8.70
N GLU A 556 3.84 -27.06 -9.36
CA GLU A 556 3.22 -26.86 -10.67
C GLU A 556 2.05 -25.85 -10.68
N GLY A 557 1.47 -25.55 -9.52
CA GLY A 557 0.43 -24.51 -9.38
C GLY A 557 0.96 -23.09 -9.57
N TRP A 558 2.25 -22.88 -9.37
CA TRP A 558 2.85 -21.56 -9.38
C TRP A 558 3.29 -21.09 -10.77
N THR A 559 3.10 -19.81 -11.03
CA THR A 559 3.71 -19.07 -12.14
C THR A 559 4.28 -17.77 -11.58
N ILE A 560 5.52 -17.41 -11.94
CA ILE A 560 6.30 -16.35 -11.29
C ILE A 560 6.89 -15.44 -12.37
N TRP A 561 6.76 -14.12 -12.17
CA TRP A 561 7.30 -13.08 -13.04
C TRP A 561 8.18 -12.13 -12.25
N PRO A 562 9.42 -11.81 -12.72
CA PRO A 562 10.21 -10.73 -12.12
C PRO A 562 9.55 -9.38 -12.38
N THR A 563 9.45 -8.54 -11.36
CA THR A 563 8.89 -7.20 -11.53
C THR A 563 9.89 -6.24 -12.18
N PRO A 564 9.44 -5.22 -12.93
CA PRO A 564 10.31 -4.27 -13.59
C PRO A 564 11.11 -3.43 -12.57
N GLY A 565 12.33 -3.06 -12.94
CA GLY A 565 13.22 -2.22 -12.15
C GLY A 565 14.65 -2.74 -12.14
N PRO A 566 15.58 -2.00 -11.53
CA PRO A 566 16.94 -2.46 -11.38
C PRO A 566 17.03 -3.61 -10.37
N ASN A 567 17.90 -4.58 -10.66
CA ASN A 567 18.22 -5.67 -9.73
C ASN A 567 19.46 -5.35 -8.91
N PHE A 568 19.62 -6.02 -7.78
CA PHE A 568 20.90 -6.04 -7.09
C PHE A 568 21.98 -6.70 -7.97
N ARG A 569 23.18 -6.14 -7.96
CA ARG A 569 24.30 -6.69 -8.73
C ARG A 569 24.67 -8.09 -8.24
N GLY A 570 24.94 -8.98 -9.18
CA GLY A 570 25.38 -10.35 -8.88
C GLY A 570 24.28 -11.29 -8.35
N VAL A 571 23.01 -10.93 -8.51
CA VAL A 571 21.84 -11.77 -8.16
C VAL A 571 20.91 -11.88 -9.36
N GLU A 572 21.29 -12.70 -10.33
CA GLU A 572 20.56 -12.83 -11.61
C GLU A 572 19.13 -13.40 -11.47
N THR A 573 18.90 -14.23 -10.45
CA THR A 573 17.58 -14.85 -10.19
C THR A 573 16.69 -14.02 -9.29
N SER A 574 17.15 -12.87 -8.79
CA SER A 574 16.32 -11.94 -8.06
C SER A 574 15.38 -11.21 -9.01
N GLY A 575 14.19 -10.85 -8.55
CA GLY A 575 13.40 -9.81 -9.15
C GLY A 575 14.00 -8.42 -8.84
N SER A 576 13.24 -7.35 -9.03
CA SER A 576 13.74 -5.99 -8.80
C SER A 576 14.19 -5.74 -7.35
N ALA A 577 15.06 -4.73 -7.15
CA ALA A 577 15.43 -4.21 -5.83
C ALA A 577 14.29 -3.42 -5.17
N ASP A 578 13.09 -3.53 -5.69
CA ASP A 578 11.88 -2.95 -5.12
C ASP A 578 11.25 -3.87 -4.07
N PHE A 579 10.28 -3.33 -3.33
CA PHE A 579 9.52 -4.03 -2.32
C PHE A 579 8.04 -3.87 -2.60
N HIS A 580 7.31 -4.99 -2.70
CA HIS A 580 5.89 -5.00 -3.01
C HIS A 580 5.09 -5.32 -1.75
N TYR A 581 4.57 -4.26 -1.12
CA TYR A 581 3.88 -4.38 0.16
C TYR A 581 2.47 -4.92 -0.01
N PHE A 582 1.77 -4.46 -1.04
CA PHE A 582 0.34 -4.65 -1.27
C PHE A 582 0.07 -5.12 -2.70
N ILE A 583 -1.07 -5.74 -2.92
CA ILE A 583 -1.58 -6.17 -4.21
C ILE A 583 -3.09 -5.94 -4.27
N TRP A 584 -3.58 -5.61 -5.45
CA TRP A 584 -5.00 -5.46 -5.73
C TRP A 584 -5.29 -5.96 -7.15
N VAL A 585 -6.28 -6.84 -7.31
CA VAL A 585 -6.69 -7.38 -8.62
C VAL A 585 -7.95 -6.65 -9.08
N ASP A 586 -7.90 -6.07 -10.27
CA ASP A 586 -8.99 -5.31 -10.88
C ASP A 586 -10.03 -6.23 -11.54
N GLN A 587 -10.84 -6.88 -10.72
CA GLN A 587 -11.89 -7.79 -11.21
C GLN A 587 -12.97 -7.08 -12.04
N PHE A 588 -13.10 -5.75 -11.94
CA PHE A 588 -14.17 -4.95 -12.54
C PHE A 588 -13.69 -4.00 -13.63
N ASN A 589 -12.42 -4.11 -14.05
CA ASN A 589 -11.83 -3.18 -15.02
C ASN A 589 -11.97 -1.70 -14.59
N THR A 590 -11.77 -1.44 -13.32
CA THR A 590 -11.89 -0.11 -12.72
C THR A 590 -10.86 0.87 -13.26
N LEU A 591 -9.63 0.41 -13.53
CA LEU A 591 -8.57 1.23 -14.11
C LEU A 591 -8.72 1.44 -15.63
N GLY A 592 -9.46 0.55 -16.32
CA GLY A 592 -9.63 0.63 -17.77
C GLY A 592 -8.56 -0.10 -18.59
N LEU A 593 -7.71 -0.92 -17.94
CA LEU A 593 -6.67 -1.72 -18.61
C LEU A 593 -7.09 -3.16 -18.94
N GLY A 594 -8.24 -3.59 -18.46
CA GLY A 594 -8.77 -4.93 -18.61
C GLY A 594 -9.23 -5.53 -17.29
N GLN A 595 -10.06 -6.56 -17.39
CA GLN A 595 -10.48 -7.33 -16.22
C GLN A 595 -9.33 -8.21 -15.73
N ASP A 596 -9.23 -8.37 -14.42
CA ASP A 596 -8.22 -9.16 -13.72
C ASP A 596 -6.75 -8.66 -13.91
N VAL A 597 -6.55 -7.41 -14.33
CA VAL A 597 -5.21 -6.83 -14.25
C VAL A 597 -4.78 -6.71 -12.78
N VAL A 598 -3.52 -6.96 -12.53
CA VAL A 598 -2.97 -7.03 -11.18
C VAL A 598 -2.18 -5.76 -10.89
N VAL A 599 -2.51 -5.06 -9.83
CA VAL A 599 -1.79 -3.86 -9.39
C VAL A 599 -0.99 -4.18 -8.13
N ILE A 600 0.31 -3.97 -8.17
CA ILE A 600 1.19 -4.03 -7.01
C ILE A 600 1.83 -2.66 -6.77
N ASN A 601 2.13 -2.36 -5.52
CA ASN A 601 2.85 -1.13 -5.23
C ASN A 601 4.35 -1.30 -5.41
N GLY A 602 4.98 -0.29 -5.98
CA GLY A 602 6.43 -0.13 -6.01
C GLY A 602 6.86 0.77 -4.85
N THR A 603 7.09 0.18 -3.69
CA THR A 603 7.39 0.93 -2.44
C THR A 603 8.65 1.78 -2.57
N ASN A 604 9.70 1.26 -3.22
CA ASN A 604 10.97 1.96 -3.41
C ASN A 604 11.08 2.62 -4.79
N SER A 605 10.17 2.32 -5.72
CA SER A 605 10.16 2.91 -7.06
C SER A 605 9.18 4.08 -7.20
N ASP A 606 8.47 4.47 -6.14
CA ASP A 606 7.42 5.49 -6.18
C ASP A 606 6.45 5.27 -7.34
N SER A 607 5.91 4.06 -7.43
CA SER A 607 5.07 3.66 -8.56
C SER A 607 3.93 2.73 -8.15
N LEU A 608 2.92 2.63 -8.99
CA LEU A 608 2.04 1.49 -9.07
C LEU A 608 2.45 0.67 -10.29
N ILE A 609 2.63 -0.62 -10.12
CA ILE A 609 3.06 -1.54 -11.17
C ILE A 609 1.87 -2.41 -11.55
N VAL A 610 1.41 -2.29 -12.78
CA VAL A 610 0.26 -3.02 -13.31
C VAL A 610 0.74 -4.16 -14.17
N PHE A 611 0.20 -5.35 -13.97
CA PHE A 611 0.46 -6.53 -14.79
C PHE A 611 -0.80 -6.97 -15.52
N ASP A 612 -0.73 -7.09 -16.84
CA ASP A 612 -1.78 -7.66 -17.67
C ASP A 612 -1.55 -9.17 -17.82
N PRO A 613 -2.35 -10.03 -17.15
CA PRO A 613 -2.13 -11.48 -17.18
C PRO A 613 -2.45 -12.12 -18.54
N THR A 614 -3.10 -11.40 -19.45
CA THR A 614 -3.42 -11.92 -20.81
C THR A 614 -2.27 -11.70 -21.78
N LYS A 615 -1.47 -10.65 -21.57
CA LYS A 615 -0.29 -10.31 -22.38
C LYS A 615 1.01 -10.68 -21.70
N GLU A 616 0.98 -10.95 -20.40
CA GLU A 616 2.15 -11.11 -19.53
C GLU A 616 3.09 -9.89 -19.58
N GLU A 617 2.53 -8.70 -19.60
CA GLU A 617 3.25 -7.42 -19.72
C GLU A 617 3.01 -6.54 -18.49
N PHE A 618 4.07 -5.80 -18.10
CA PHE A 618 4.02 -4.82 -17.04
C PHE A 618 3.88 -3.40 -17.60
N THR A 619 3.07 -2.59 -16.93
CA THR A 619 3.00 -1.13 -17.10
C THR A 619 3.36 -0.46 -15.77
N VAL A 620 4.27 0.51 -15.80
CA VAL A 620 4.71 1.22 -14.59
C VAL A 620 4.10 2.62 -14.54
N ILE A 621 3.22 2.84 -13.59
CA ILE A 621 2.64 4.15 -13.32
C ILE A 621 3.58 4.89 -12.36
N ARG A 622 4.52 5.66 -12.91
CA ARG A 622 5.53 6.39 -12.15
C ARG A 622 4.97 7.67 -11.56
N ILE A 623 5.17 7.85 -10.27
CA ILE A 623 4.86 9.09 -9.57
C ILE A 623 6.17 9.83 -9.38
N PRO A 624 6.28 11.11 -9.80
CA PRO A 624 7.56 11.80 -9.80
C PRO A 624 8.11 11.94 -8.37
N TYR A 625 9.24 11.28 -8.12
CA TYR A 625 9.99 11.38 -6.87
C TYR A 625 10.50 12.82 -6.64
N PRO A 626 10.52 13.38 -5.46
CA PRO A 626 10.10 12.83 -4.16
C PRO A 626 8.67 13.18 -3.76
N MET A 627 7.72 13.18 -4.66
CA MET A 627 6.29 13.33 -4.31
C MET A 627 5.75 12.10 -3.60
N VAL A 628 6.58 11.15 -3.39
CA VAL A 628 6.56 9.95 -2.58
C VAL A 628 5.29 9.13 -2.65
N THR A 629 5.47 7.91 -3.07
CA THR A 629 4.41 6.92 -3.07
C THR A 629 4.83 5.68 -2.28
N PHE A 630 5.24 5.90 -1.07
CA PHE A 630 5.44 4.79 -0.12
C PHE A 630 4.06 4.23 0.26
N THR A 631 3.30 3.80 -0.77
CA THR A 631 1.92 3.40 -0.61
C THR A 631 1.78 2.08 0.13
N ARG A 632 0.75 1.99 0.96
CA ARG A 632 0.38 0.81 1.74
C ARG A 632 -1.01 0.31 1.41
N GLY A 633 -1.85 1.12 0.79
CA GLY A 633 -3.21 0.77 0.42
C GLY A 633 -3.55 1.24 -0.99
N VAL A 634 -4.26 0.39 -1.72
CA VAL A 634 -4.82 0.67 -3.04
C VAL A 634 -6.26 0.21 -3.07
N ASP A 635 -7.15 1.04 -3.59
CA ASP A 635 -8.56 0.70 -3.78
C ASP A 635 -9.11 1.28 -5.08
N GLY A 636 -10.09 0.63 -5.70
CA GLY A 636 -10.66 1.03 -6.97
C GLY A 636 -12.13 1.40 -6.86
N ARG A 637 -12.53 2.55 -7.47
CA ARG A 637 -13.92 3.00 -7.50
C ARG A 637 -14.37 3.44 -8.88
N ILE A 638 -15.62 3.14 -9.19
CA ILE A 638 -16.34 3.59 -10.38
C ILE A 638 -17.45 4.52 -9.93
N ASP A 639 -17.21 5.83 -10.08
CA ASP A 639 -18.17 6.88 -9.70
C ASP A 639 -19.27 7.04 -10.76
N GLN A 640 -18.88 7.15 -12.03
CA GLN A 640 -19.79 7.44 -13.16
C GLN A 640 -19.37 6.62 -14.39
N PRO A 641 -19.91 5.41 -14.58
CA PRO A 641 -19.49 4.53 -15.68
C PRO A 641 -19.57 5.16 -17.08
N ASP A 642 -20.55 6.02 -17.31
CA ASP A 642 -20.79 6.68 -18.60
C ASP A 642 -19.80 7.80 -18.91
N MET A 643 -19.04 8.28 -17.92
CA MET A 643 -18.02 9.32 -18.07
C MET A 643 -16.67 8.76 -18.53
N GLY A 644 -16.62 7.46 -18.86
CA GLY A 644 -15.39 6.82 -19.32
C GLY A 644 -14.29 6.86 -18.25
N TRP A 645 -13.08 7.29 -18.61
CA TRP A 645 -11.94 7.35 -17.70
C TRP A 645 -12.12 8.35 -16.55
N LYS A 646 -12.88 9.43 -16.75
CA LYS A 646 -13.15 10.44 -15.73
C LYS A 646 -13.95 9.88 -14.55
N GLY A 647 -14.90 9.02 -14.84
CA GLY A 647 -15.80 8.41 -13.86
C GLY A 647 -15.23 7.21 -13.10
N ARG A 648 -13.91 6.94 -13.16
CA ARG A 648 -13.28 5.80 -12.50
C ARG A 648 -11.83 6.06 -12.13
N GLY A 649 -11.25 5.26 -11.26
CA GLY A 649 -9.83 5.35 -10.94
C GLY A 649 -9.42 4.50 -9.75
N LEU A 650 -8.11 4.42 -9.55
CA LEU A 650 -7.50 3.78 -8.39
C LEU A 650 -7.07 4.84 -7.38
N TRP A 651 -7.39 4.60 -6.13
CA TRP A 651 -6.97 5.40 -4.99
C TRP A 651 -5.76 4.75 -4.32
N PHE A 652 -4.81 5.54 -3.85
CA PHE A 652 -3.64 5.06 -3.12
C PHE A 652 -3.22 6.06 -2.05
N THR A 653 -2.68 5.54 -0.95
CA THR A 653 -2.12 6.39 0.11
C THR A 653 -0.63 6.59 -0.09
N ASN A 654 -0.17 7.69 0.44
CA ASN A 654 1.22 7.98 0.65
C ASN A 654 1.47 8.01 2.16
N GLY A 655 1.96 6.89 2.68
CA GLY A 655 2.25 6.76 4.11
C GLY A 655 3.46 7.60 4.51
N LEU A 656 3.26 8.54 5.42
CA LEU A 656 4.33 9.25 6.09
C LEU A 656 4.29 8.87 7.57
N ASP A 657 5.27 8.09 7.99
CA ASP A 657 5.45 7.68 9.37
C ASP A 657 6.80 8.22 9.87
N PRO A 658 6.91 8.69 11.11
CA PRO A 658 8.21 9.03 11.69
C PRO A 658 9.24 7.90 11.62
N ILE A 659 8.79 6.64 11.60
CA ILE A 659 9.66 5.47 11.38
C ILE A 659 9.89 5.24 9.88
N MET A 660 8.90 5.48 9.05
CA MET A 660 8.99 5.33 7.60
C MET A 660 9.54 6.58 6.96
N GLN A 661 10.80 6.80 7.10
CA GLN A 661 11.54 7.99 6.69
C GLN A 661 11.29 8.35 5.23
N SER A 662 10.15 8.97 5.00
CA SER A 662 9.77 9.53 3.71
C SER A 662 10.22 10.97 3.61
N GLU A 663 10.62 11.41 2.42
CA GLU A 663 11.02 12.80 2.16
C GLU A 663 9.83 13.74 2.02
N ALA A 664 8.61 13.22 1.95
CA ALA A 664 7.43 14.06 1.84
C ALA A 664 7.15 14.83 3.13
N PRO A 665 6.91 16.13 3.04
CA PRO A 665 6.66 16.95 4.23
C PRO A 665 5.25 16.73 4.82
N ARG A 666 4.36 16.05 4.10
CA ARG A 666 2.96 15.81 4.48
C ARG A 666 2.43 14.53 3.85
N THR A 667 1.40 13.97 4.44
CA THR A 667 0.70 12.81 3.88
C THR A 667 -0.29 13.23 2.80
N TYR A 668 -0.40 12.42 1.75
CA TYR A 668 -1.30 12.63 0.62
C TYR A 668 -2.09 11.35 0.33
N VAL A 669 -3.27 11.52 -0.24
CA VAL A 669 -3.98 10.46 -0.96
C VAL A 669 -3.99 10.82 -2.43
N GLY A 670 -3.80 9.82 -3.29
CA GLY A 670 -3.77 10.01 -4.73
C GLY A 670 -4.86 9.22 -5.45
N LYS A 671 -5.26 9.71 -6.62
CA LYS A 671 -6.12 9.02 -7.60
C LYS A 671 -5.37 8.90 -8.92
N VAL A 672 -5.34 7.69 -9.47
CA VAL A 672 -4.82 7.41 -10.81
C VAL A 672 -5.97 7.12 -11.76
N GLN A 673 -5.97 7.78 -12.92
CA GLN A 673 -6.96 7.60 -13.98
C GLN A 673 -6.25 7.40 -15.32
N LEU A 674 -6.81 6.57 -16.20
CA LEU A 674 -6.24 6.27 -17.51
C LEU A 674 -7.11 6.85 -18.62
N ARG A 675 -6.57 7.83 -19.34
CA ARG A 675 -7.18 8.41 -20.56
C ARG A 675 -6.64 7.74 -21.84
N SER A 676 -7.31 7.94 -22.97
CA SER A 676 -6.92 7.31 -24.24
C SER A 676 -5.66 7.92 -24.87
N SER A 677 -5.35 9.18 -24.55
CA SER A 677 -4.16 9.88 -25.03
C SER A 677 -3.69 10.98 -24.06
N PRO A 678 -2.42 11.44 -24.15
CA PRO A 678 -1.90 12.52 -23.30
C PRO A 678 -2.60 13.88 -23.46
N LEU A 679 -3.41 14.02 -24.50
CA LEU A 679 -4.10 15.29 -24.83
C LEU A 679 -5.62 15.22 -24.61
N GLU A 680 -6.16 14.08 -24.22
CA GLU A 680 -7.58 13.93 -23.89
C GLU A 680 -7.93 14.70 -22.60
N HIS A 681 -9.06 15.42 -22.63
CA HIS A 681 -9.57 16.24 -21.52
C HIS A 681 -11.07 16.15 -21.36
#